data_377a8eefcf6a8d570d730305ad90148b
#
_entry.id   377a8eefcf6a8d570d730305ad90148b
#
_cell.length_a   1.000
_cell.length_b   1.000
_cell.length_c   1.000
_cell.angle_alpha   90.00
_cell.angle_beta   90.00
_cell.angle_gamma   90.00
#
_symmetry.space_group_name_H-M   'P 1'
#
loop_
_entity.id
_entity.type
_entity.pdbx_description
1 polymer ?
#
loop_
_entity_poly.entity_id
_entity_poly.type
_entity_poly.pdbx_seq_one_letter_code
_entity_poly.pdbx_strand_id
1 'polypeptide(L)'
;MDDEIKDGEILEQDASSEQEGTAQDDMAEGHSDYKPVNRFDAAAVHHLSGMYQSWFLDYASYVILERAVPHIEDGLKPVQRRILHSMKRMDDGRYNKVANIVGHTMQFHPHGDASIGDALVQMGQKDLLIDTQGNWGNILTGNRAAAPRYIEARLSKFALDTVFNPKTTEWQMSYDGRNKEPITLPVKYPLLLAQGAEGIAVGLSSKILPHNFVEICDAAIAYLHGEEFHLYPDFPTGGSIDVSKYNDGQRGGVIKVRAKIEKLDPKTLVIREIPFSKTTETVIDSILKAIDKGKIKARHVEDLTAAKVEIQVQLAPGVSSDKTLDALYAFSDCEINISPNCCVIEDNKPQFLTISDVLRHSTERTKDLIRQELEIRKGELLEQLHFCSLEKIFIEERIYKDKKFEQAPTIDAVCEHIDDRLTPYYPQMVREVTKDDILKLLEIKMQRILKFNKDKADELMARIKAEIEEIDRDLANLTEVTAQWFQFLKDKYGKDHPRLTEIRNFDTIEATKVVEANHKLYINRQDGFIGTSLKKDEFVCNCSDIDDIIIFYKDGKFKVVRVADKLFVGKNVIWLGVFKKNDQRTIYNAVYRDGRKGYYYIKRFNVSSITRDREYDITAGTEGSRVLYFTANPNGEAEVIKVTLDPAPKLKRIFFDKDFSEVLIKGRAAKGNLLTKFQVHRIGLKSHGHSTLGGRKVWYDPDVNRLNYDEHGRLLGEFNDGDQILVILKNGDYYLSGFDANVHFEDNIDRLEKYMADKVWSCVLYDADNQGYPYVKRFLMEATKRKQNYIGENENSQQILLTDTVYPRLLVTYGGNDAYRGTEEIDVEQFISVKGFKAKGKRLTTWQIASIEELEPLRFPEPEEEPAETEEEEENLDPDAGKSQQQVLDELTGQLSLFPDDEN
;
A
#
# COMPACT_ATOMS: atom_id res chain seq x y z
N MET A 1 62.88 3.62 -25.18
CA MET A 1 63.24 2.56 -24.27
C MET A 1 62.03 2.39 -23.35
N ASP A 2 60.97 1.89 -23.85
CA ASP A 2 60.53 0.52 -24.15
C ASP A 2 60.82 -0.43 -22.97
N ASP A 3 59.81 -0.69 -22.20
CA ASP A 3 59.59 -2.00 -21.63
C ASP A 3 58.11 -2.16 -21.29
N GLU A 4 57.52 -3.06 -22.05
CA GLU A 4 56.16 -3.59 -21.93
C GLU A 4 56.01 -4.35 -20.61
N ILE A 5 54.91 -4.08 -19.88
CA ILE A 5 54.42 -4.98 -18.86
C ILE A 5 53.09 -5.57 -19.38
N LYS A 6 53.17 -6.86 -19.68
CA LYS A 6 52.08 -7.71 -20.14
C LYS A 6 50.98 -7.81 -19.11
N ASP A 7 49.76 -7.69 -19.60
CA ASP A 7 48.50 -8.02 -18.96
C ASP A 7 48.50 -9.47 -18.43
N GLY A 8 48.25 -9.64 -17.16
CA GLY A 8 47.93 -10.92 -16.54
C GLY A 8 46.42 -11.11 -16.48
N GLU A 9 45.89 -11.90 -17.38
CA GLU A 9 44.51 -12.41 -17.29
C GLU A 9 44.33 -13.19 -16.01
N ILE A 10 43.40 -12.71 -15.17
CA ILE A 10 42.85 -13.42 -14.03
C ILE A 10 41.75 -14.33 -14.59
N LEU A 11 42.03 -15.61 -14.67
CA LEU A 11 41.03 -16.64 -14.93
C LEU A 11 40.05 -16.67 -13.76
N GLU A 12 38.84 -16.16 -13.98
CA GLU A 12 37.68 -16.52 -13.17
C GLU A 12 37.36 -17.99 -13.44
N GLN A 13 37.59 -18.84 -12.47
CA GLN A 13 37.09 -20.21 -12.49
C GLN A 13 35.63 -20.18 -12.06
N ASP A 14 34.74 -20.33 -13.05
CA ASP A 14 33.33 -20.68 -12.87
C ASP A 14 33.22 -22.01 -12.15
N ALA A 15 32.88 -21.97 -10.87
CA ALA A 15 32.62 -23.15 -10.04
C ALA A 15 31.20 -23.70 -10.19
N SER A 16 30.51 -23.46 -11.31
CA SER A 16 29.11 -23.83 -11.52
C SER A 16 28.84 -24.90 -12.61
N SER A 17 29.89 -25.44 -13.27
CA SER A 17 29.67 -26.35 -14.40
C SER A 17 30.04 -27.81 -14.17
N GLU A 18 30.54 -28.20 -12.98
CA GLU A 18 30.97 -29.60 -12.74
C GLU A 18 29.97 -30.45 -11.93
N GLN A 19 28.79 -29.96 -11.53
CA GLN A 19 27.83 -30.81 -10.80
C GLN A 19 26.61 -31.26 -11.61
N GLU A 20 26.40 -30.76 -12.81
CA GLU A 20 25.27 -31.21 -13.67
C GLU A 20 25.65 -32.37 -14.63
N GLY A 21 26.93 -32.69 -14.78
CA GLY A 21 27.40 -33.74 -15.74
C GLY A 21 27.36 -35.18 -15.23
N THR A 22 27.24 -35.41 -13.92
CA THR A 22 27.28 -36.77 -13.35
C THR A 22 25.92 -37.34 -12.95
N ALA A 23 24.85 -36.53 -12.98
CA ALA A 23 23.50 -37.00 -12.65
C ALA A 23 22.66 -37.44 -13.86
N GLN A 24 23.06 -37.12 -15.10
CA GLN A 24 22.31 -37.48 -16.30
C GLN A 24 22.76 -38.78 -16.99
N ASP A 25 24.00 -39.23 -16.80
CA ASP A 25 24.47 -40.49 -17.40
C ASP A 25 24.01 -41.73 -16.64
N ASP A 26 23.64 -41.59 -15.35
CA ASP A 26 23.14 -42.75 -14.56
C ASP A 26 21.64 -43.03 -14.76
N MET A 27 20.92 -42.22 -15.54
CA MET A 27 19.50 -42.44 -15.82
C MET A 27 19.18 -43.13 -17.13
N ALA A 28 20.15 -43.43 -17.98
CA ALA A 28 19.95 -43.98 -19.34
C ALA A 28 20.04 -45.52 -19.43
N GLU A 29 20.50 -46.21 -18.40
CA GLU A 29 20.52 -47.67 -18.40
C GLU A 29 19.66 -48.24 -17.29
N GLY A 30 18.46 -48.64 -17.66
CA GLY A 30 17.43 -49.23 -16.82
C GLY A 30 17.76 -50.61 -16.23
N HIS A 31 18.83 -50.73 -15.51
CA HIS A 31 19.08 -51.79 -14.54
C HIS A 31 19.93 -51.23 -13.41
N SER A 32 19.29 -50.75 -12.40
CA SER A 32 19.98 -50.54 -11.14
C SER A 32 20.18 -51.89 -10.46
N ASP A 33 21.24 -52.56 -10.84
CA ASP A 33 21.86 -53.55 -9.95
C ASP A 33 22.43 -52.79 -8.75
N TYR A 34 21.58 -52.38 -7.86
CA TYR A 34 21.97 -51.85 -6.57
C TYR A 34 22.64 -53.00 -5.80
N LYS A 35 23.95 -53.10 -5.99
CA LYS A 35 24.79 -53.96 -5.14
C LYS A 35 25.09 -53.18 -3.87
N PRO A 36 24.61 -53.60 -2.69
CA PRO A 36 24.98 -52.93 -1.45
C PRO A 36 26.51 -52.88 -1.38
N VAL A 37 27.07 -51.71 -1.18
CA VAL A 37 28.51 -51.38 -1.27
C VAL A 37 29.37 -52.23 -0.36
N ASN A 38 28.81 -52.87 0.65
CA ASN A 38 29.50 -53.87 1.44
C ASN A 38 28.50 -54.69 2.30
N ARG A 39 28.52 -56.02 2.17
CA ARG A 39 27.72 -56.92 3.04
C ARG A 39 28.16 -56.90 4.52
N PHE A 40 29.28 -56.26 4.84
CA PHE A 40 29.82 -56.18 6.19
C PHE A 40 29.52 -54.84 6.91
N ASP A 41 28.98 -53.84 6.22
CA ASP A 41 28.65 -52.56 6.85
C ASP A 41 27.14 -52.29 6.74
N ALA A 42 26.33 -53.15 7.38
CA ALA A 42 24.87 -52.94 7.48
C ALA A 42 24.53 -51.62 8.18
N ALA A 43 25.48 -51.01 8.90
CA ALA A 43 25.35 -49.68 9.52
C ALA A 43 25.49 -48.53 8.49
N ALA A 44 26.00 -48.77 7.27
CA ALA A 44 26.21 -47.72 6.26
C ALA A 44 25.05 -47.63 5.26
N VAL A 45 24.04 -48.49 5.34
CA VAL A 45 22.85 -48.42 4.47
C VAL A 45 21.80 -47.54 5.10
N HIS A 46 21.68 -46.32 4.59
CA HIS A 46 20.64 -45.39 5.03
C HIS A 46 19.43 -45.48 4.10
N HIS A 47 18.25 -45.82 4.65
CA HIS A 47 17.00 -45.81 3.92
C HIS A 47 16.51 -44.36 3.73
N LEU A 48 15.98 -44.03 2.55
CA LEU A 48 15.42 -42.69 2.26
C LEU A 48 14.36 -42.25 3.29
N SER A 49 13.54 -43.20 3.76
CA SER A 49 12.56 -42.97 4.83
C SER A 49 13.23 -42.53 6.14
N GLY A 50 14.35 -43.14 6.53
CA GLY A 50 15.11 -42.73 7.71
C GLY A 50 15.78 -41.38 7.56
N MET A 51 16.25 -41.05 6.34
CA MET A 51 16.79 -39.70 6.05
C MET A 51 15.74 -38.64 6.19
N TYR A 52 14.51 -38.87 5.70
CA TYR A 52 13.39 -37.92 5.89
C TYR A 52 12.90 -37.88 7.34
N GLN A 53 12.89 -39.01 8.03
CA GLN A 53 12.33 -39.16 9.37
C GLN A 53 13.23 -38.57 10.46
N SER A 54 14.56 -38.57 10.28
CA SER A 54 15.52 -38.04 11.24
C SER A 54 16.25 -36.79 10.69
N TRP A 55 17.10 -36.98 9.67
CA TRP A 55 18.02 -35.91 9.25
C TRP A 55 17.35 -34.69 8.69
N PHE A 56 16.30 -34.86 7.85
CA PHE A 56 15.57 -33.73 7.29
C PHE A 56 14.76 -33.01 8.36
N LEU A 57 14.10 -33.75 9.26
CA LEU A 57 13.35 -33.15 10.37
C LEU A 57 14.29 -32.43 11.33
N ASP A 58 15.45 -33.03 11.68
CA ASP A 58 16.43 -32.36 12.54
C ASP A 58 16.95 -31.07 11.90
N TYR A 59 17.28 -31.12 10.60
CA TYR A 59 17.70 -29.93 9.87
C TYR A 59 16.59 -28.88 9.75
N ALA A 60 15.37 -29.28 9.44
CA ALA A 60 14.22 -28.38 9.35
C ALA A 60 13.95 -27.73 10.71
N SER A 61 13.94 -28.51 11.79
CA SER A 61 13.78 -28.00 13.15
C SER A 61 14.89 -27.02 13.52
N TYR A 62 16.13 -27.34 13.23
CA TYR A 62 17.28 -26.46 13.45
C TYR A 62 17.13 -25.12 12.68
N VAL A 63 16.73 -25.16 11.40
CA VAL A 63 16.55 -23.93 10.60
C VAL A 63 15.40 -23.08 11.14
N ILE A 64 14.33 -23.70 11.63
CA ILE A 64 13.19 -23.00 12.22
C ILE A 64 13.59 -22.35 13.54
N LEU A 65 14.09 -23.13 14.49
CA LEU A 65 14.32 -22.70 15.88
C LEU A 65 15.58 -21.86 16.04
N GLU A 66 16.65 -22.22 15.33
CA GLU A 66 18.02 -21.68 15.57
C GLU A 66 18.51 -20.70 14.49
N ARG A 67 17.68 -20.38 13.47
CA ARG A 67 18.14 -19.51 12.39
C ARG A 67 17.12 -18.48 11.88
N ALA A 68 15.95 -18.95 11.42
CA ALA A 68 15.10 -18.12 10.56
C ALA A 68 14.01 -17.35 11.31
N VAL A 69 13.44 -17.92 12.36
CA VAL A 69 12.27 -17.38 13.05
C VAL A 69 12.72 -16.69 14.35
N PRO A 70 12.22 -15.46 14.64
CA PRO A 70 12.53 -14.76 15.88
C PRO A 70 11.81 -15.38 17.08
N HIS A 71 12.44 -15.30 18.26
CA HIS A 71 11.82 -15.69 19.52
C HIS A 71 10.87 -14.62 20.03
N ILE A 72 9.72 -15.00 20.59
CA ILE A 72 8.71 -14.04 21.07
C ILE A 72 9.19 -13.21 22.27
N GLU A 73 9.99 -13.82 23.16
CA GLU A 73 10.44 -13.21 24.42
C GLU A 73 11.32 -11.97 24.21
N ASP A 74 12.22 -11.99 23.22
CA ASP A 74 13.15 -10.89 22.96
C ASP A 74 13.03 -10.30 21.54
N GLY A 75 12.24 -10.91 20.68
CA GLY A 75 12.05 -10.47 19.29
C GLY A 75 13.26 -10.70 18.39
N LEU A 76 14.24 -11.50 18.80
CA LEU A 76 15.51 -11.66 18.13
C LEU A 76 15.69 -13.07 17.55
N LYS A 77 16.41 -13.13 16.43
CA LYS A 77 16.98 -14.39 15.92
C LYS A 77 18.25 -14.72 16.72
N PRO A 78 18.63 -16.00 16.81
CA PRO A 78 19.82 -16.42 17.56
C PRO A 78 21.09 -15.65 17.20
N VAL A 79 21.35 -15.39 15.90
CA VAL A 79 22.52 -14.60 15.47
C VAL A 79 22.49 -13.17 16.01
N GLN A 80 21.33 -12.52 16.01
CA GLN A 80 21.17 -11.14 16.50
C GLN A 80 21.39 -11.06 18.01
N ARG A 81 20.83 -12.02 18.76
CA ARG A 81 21.04 -12.15 20.21
C ARG A 81 22.50 -12.34 20.56
N ARG A 82 23.22 -13.21 19.83
CA ARG A 82 24.66 -13.45 20.01
C ARG A 82 25.50 -12.25 19.67
N ILE A 83 25.14 -11.47 18.65
CA ILE A 83 25.79 -10.19 18.32
C ILE A 83 25.64 -9.21 19.49
N LEU A 84 24.43 -8.98 19.98
CA LEU A 84 24.16 -8.05 21.09
C LEU A 84 24.89 -8.50 22.37
N HIS A 85 24.87 -9.79 22.66
CA HIS A 85 25.63 -10.35 23.78
C HIS A 85 27.13 -10.10 23.64
N SER A 86 27.70 -10.32 22.47
CA SER A 86 29.11 -10.03 22.17
C SER A 86 29.43 -8.56 22.32
N MET A 87 28.59 -7.69 21.78
CA MET A 87 28.76 -6.24 21.91
C MET A 87 28.70 -5.80 23.38
N LYS A 88 27.80 -6.40 24.19
CA LYS A 88 27.70 -6.08 25.63
C LYS A 88 28.94 -6.52 26.41
N ARG A 89 29.51 -7.66 26.05
CA ARG A 89 30.79 -8.13 26.68
C ARG A 89 31.99 -7.27 26.32
N MET A 90 31.97 -6.62 25.16
CA MET A 90 33.01 -5.73 24.67
C MET A 90 32.74 -4.25 25.02
N ASP A 91 31.61 -3.93 25.65
CA ASP A 91 31.13 -2.56 25.85
C ASP A 91 32.03 -1.80 26.84
N ASP A 92 32.76 -0.81 26.32
CA ASP A 92 33.50 0.18 27.08
C ASP A 92 33.04 1.64 26.78
N GLY A 93 31.91 1.79 26.13
CA GLY A 93 31.30 3.06 25.70
C GLY A 93 31.88 3.62 24.41
N ARG A 94 32.90 3.01 23.81
CA ARG A 94 33.55 3.45 22.56
C ARG A 94 33.07 2.63 21.38
N TYR A 95 33.28 3.14 20.17
CA TYR A 95 33.03 2.40 18.94
C TYR A 95 34.05 1.28 18.75
N ASN A 96 33.58 0.09 18.36
CA ASN A 96 34.39 -1.06 18.03
C ASN A 96 34.32 -1.34 16.54
N LYS A 97 35.41 -1.76 15.91
CA LYS A 97 35.38 -2.26 14.51
C LYS A 97 34.42 -3.42 14.38
N VAL A 98 33.59 -3.38 13.35
CA VAL A 98 32.65 -4.47 13.05
C VAL A 98 33.36 -5.80 12.90
N ALA A 99 34.55 -5.82 12.30
CA ALA A 99 35.39 -7.02 12.22
C ALA A 99 35.74 -7.64 13.59
N ASN A 100 35.98 -6.81 14.64
CA ASN A 100 36.24 -7.28 15.99
C ASN A 100 34.97 -7.86 16.64
N ILE A 101 33.82 -7.22 16.43
CA ILE A 101 32.53 -7.69 16.93
C ILE A 101 32.18 -9.02 16.29
N VAL A 102 32.38 -9.15 14.97
CA VAL A 102 32.15 -10.41 14.22
C VAL A 102 33.04 -11.51 14.79
N GLY A 103 34.35 -11.25 14.92
CA GLY A 103 35.32 -12.22 15.47
C GLY A 103 34.98 -12.65 16.89
N HIS A 104 34.51 -11.71 17.76
CA HIS A 104 34.06 -12.05 19.11
C HIS A 104 32.75 -12.88 19.10
N THR A 105 31.84 -12.60 18.18
CA THR A 105 30.55 -13.30 18.07
C THR A 105 30.74 -14.77 17.63
N MET A 106 31.77 -15.08 16.88
CA MET A 106 32.10 -16.46 16.46
C MET A 106 32.34 -17.43 17.65
N GLN A 107 32.62 -16.92 18.86
CA GLN A 107 32.68 -17.74 20.08
C GLN A 107 31.33 -18.34 20.47
N PHE A 108 30.23 -17.76 19.98
CA PHE A 108 28.86 -18.16 20.31
C PHE A 108 28.11 -18.69 19.08
N HIS A 109 28.49 -18.27 17.87
CA HIS A 109 27.76 -18.58 16.64
C HIS A 109 28.56 -19.48 15.71
N PRO A 110 28.12 -20.75 15.48
CA PRO A 110 28.87 -21.78 14.73
C PRO A 110 28.73 -21.64 13.21
N HIS A 111 28.71 -20.37 12.68
CA HIS A 111 28.58 -20.10 11.26
C HIS A 111 29.60 -19.07 10.79
N GLY A 112 29.77 -18.93 9.48
CA GLY A 112 30.78 -18.07 8.88
C GLY A 112 30.62 -16.59 9.25
N ASP A 113 31.75 -15.89 9.30
CA ASP A 113 31.88 -14.47 9.64
C ASP A 113 31.03 -13.55 8.76
N ALA A 114 30.88 -13.89 7.47
CA ALA A 114 30.06 -13.11 6.54
C ALA A 114 28.61 -13.04 7.01
N SER A 115 28.01 -14.14 7.48
CA SER A 115 26.63 -14.16 7.96
C SER A 115 26.40 -13.32 9.21
N ILE A 116 27.40 -13.27 10.09
CA ILE A 116 27.39 -12.41 11.28
C ILE A 116 27.53 -10.95 10.87
N GLY A 117 28.44 -10.65 9.94
CA GLY A 117 28.64 -9.32 9.41
C GLY A 117 27.38 -8.74 8.75
N ASP A 118 26.73 -9.52 7.90
CA ASP A 118 25.47 -9.12 7.23
C ASP A 118 24.35 -8.89 8.24
N ALA A 119 24.19 -9.75 9.24
CA ALA A 119 23.20 -9.58 10.29
C ALA A 119 23.46 -8.30 11.11
N LEU A 120 24.72 -8.03 11.45
CA LEU A 120 25.12 -6.80 12.17
C LEU A 120 24.84 -5.55 11.33
N VAL A 121 25.13 -5.58 10.03
CA VAL A 121 24.81 -4.46 9.11
C VAL A 121 23.31 -4.22 9.07
N GLN A 122 22.49 -5.26 8.91
CA GLN A 122 21.02 -5.12 8.91
C GLN A 122 20.49 -4.55 10.23
N MET A 123 21.07 -4.95 11.38
CA MET A 123 20.68 -4.40 12.67
C MET A 123 21.09 -2.91 12.81
N GLY A 124 22.27 -2.54 12.30
CA GLY A 124 22.74 -1.16 12.32
C GLY A 124 21.93 -0.23 11.41
N GLN A 125 21.45 -0.74 10.28
CA GLN A 125 20.60 0.03 9.36
C GLN A 125 19.19 0.32 9.90
N LYS A 126 18.75 -0.39 10.97
CA LYS A 126 17.47 -0.13 11.65
C LYS A 126 17.51 0.97 12.70
N ASP A 127 18.69 1.51 12.98
CA ASP A 127 18.96 2.70 13.80
C ASP A 127 18.25 2.75 15.18
N LEU A 128 18.17 1.60 15.87
CA LEU A 128 17.53 1.50 17.18
C LEU A 128 18.48 0.93 18.25
N LEU A 129 19.07 -0.24 17.99
CA LEU A 129 19.90 -0.96 18.97
C LEU A 129 21.38 -0.61 18.90
N ILE A 130 21.85 -0.12 17.77
CA ILE A 130 23.27 0.03 17.44
C ILE A 130 23.51 1.42 16.87
N ASP A 131 24.39 2.16 17.53
CA ASP A 131 24.97 3.38 16.97
C ASP A 131 26.02 2.99 15.94
N THR A 132 25.98 3.57 14.77
CA THR A 132 26.83 3.23 13.62
C THR A 132 27.79 4.35 13.27
N GLN A 133 29.01 4.02 12.82
CA GLN A 133 29.97 4.97 12.30
C GLN A 133 30.63 4.43 11.03
N GLY A 134 30.73 5.28 9.99
CA GLY A 134 31.25 4.90 8.68
C GLY A 134 30.14 4.66 7.67
N ASN A 135 30.47 3.99 6.55
CA ASN A 135 29.49 3.70 5.49
C ASN A 135 28.81 2.35 5.73
N TRP A 136 27.60 2.38 6.26
CA TRP A 136 26.77 1.20 6.52
C TRP A 136 25.83 0.83 5.37
N GLY A 137 26.09 1.38 4.17
CA GLY A 137 25.18 1.22 3.03
C GLY A 137 24.01 2.20 3.06
N ASN A 138 23.08 2.02 2.13
CA ASN A 138 21.89 2.86 2.04
C ASN A 138 20.69 2.00 1.64
N ILE A 139 19.69 1.93 2.50
CA ILE A 139 18.45 1.16 2.28
C ILE A 139 17.60 1.70 1.12
N LEU A 140 17.74 3.00 0.79
CA LEU A 140 16.99 3.64 -0.29
C LEU A 140 17.60 3.32 -1.67
N THR A 141 18.93 3.40 -1.80
CA THR A 141 19.63 3.15 -3.06
C THR A 141 20.06 1.69 -3.25
N GLY A 142 20.07 0.90 -2.16
CA GLY A 142 20.55 -0.48 -2.20
C GLY A 142 22.08 -0.61 -2.14
N ASN A 143 22.81 0.49 -1.98
CA ASN A 143 24.26 0.45 -1.85
C ASN A 143 24.68 -0.38 -0.65
N ARG A 144 25.64 -1.25 -0.85
CA ARG A 144 26.18 -2.14 0.21
C ARG A 144 27.01 -1.38 1.22
N ALA A 145 27.06 -1.89 2.45
CA ALA A 145 27.97 -1.39 3.47
C ALA A 145 29.43 -1.62 3.07
N ALA A 146 30.32 -0.76 3.58
CA ALA A 146 31.76 -0.95 3.48
C ALA A 146 32.19 -2.24 4.22
N ALA A 147 33.39 -2.75 3.88
CA ALA A 147 33.87 -3.97 4.52
C ALA A 147 34.01 -3.80 6.05
N PRO A 148 33.79 -4.85 6.85
CA PRO A 148 33.75 -4.82 8.32
C PRO A 148 34.96 -4.17 9.01
N ARG A 149 36.11 -4.11 8.35
CA ARG A 149 37.33 -3.46 8.87
C ARG A 149 37.28 -1.94 8.85
N TYR A 150 36.37 -1.34 8.08
CA TYR A 150 36.26 0.12 7.92
C TYR A 150 35.12 0.75 8.74
N ILE A 151 34.08 -0.01 9.03
CA ILE A 151 32.90 0.46 9.77
C ILE A 151 32.99 0.09 11.24
N GLU A 152 32.34 0.89 12.09
CA GLU A 152 32.39 0.75 13.53
C GLU A 152 30.98 0.81 14.13
N ALA A 153 30.79 0.11 15.25
CA ALA A 153 29.52 0.03 15.96
C ALA A 153 29.72 0.08 17.48
N ARG A 154 28.71 0.53 18.17
CA ARG A 154 28.54 0.38 19.63
C ARG A 154 27.06 0.20 19.96
N LEU A 155 26.77 -0.26 21.17
CA LEU A 155 25.38 -0.32 21.66
C LEU A 155 24.80 1.09 21.82
N SER A 156 23.57 1.29 21.38
CA SER A 156 22.84 2.53 21.61
C SER A 156 22.46 2.68 23.09
N LYS A 157 22.13 3.91 23.51
CA LYS A 157 21.60 4.14 24.87
C LYS A 157 20.28 3.41 25.09
N PHE A 158 19.45 3.34 24.06
CA PHE A 158 18.22 2.59 24.11
C PHE A 158 18.47 1.10 24.38
N ALA A 159 19.42 0.49 23.67
CA ALA A 159 19.77 -0.92 23.89
C ALA A 159 20.29 -1.16 25.31
N LEU A 160 21.11 -0.25 25.84
CA LEU A 160 21.65 -0.36 27.21
C LEU A 160 20.56 -0.26 28.28
N ASP A 161 19.54 0.56 28.06
CA ASP A 161 18.43 0.75 29.01
C ASP A 161 17.39 -0.40 28.97
N THR A 162 17.20 -1.01 27.78
CA THR A 162 16.03 -1.89 27.54
C THR A 162 16.36 -3.37 27.38
N VAL A 163 17.60 -3.72 26.98
CA VAL A 163 17.91 -5.09 26.50
C VAL A 163 18.67 -5.91 27.55
N PHE A 164 19.45 -5.29 28.44
CA PHE A 164 20.40 -6.02 29.26
C PHE A 164 20.13 -5.90 30.75
N ASN A 165 19.95 -7.02 31.42
CA ASN A 165 20.03 -7.16 32.86
C ASN A 165 20.57 -8.54 33.23
N PRO A 166 21.84 -8.66 33.68
CA PRO A 166 22.43 -9.97 33.98
C PRO A 166 21.72 -10.76 35.07
N LYS A 167 20.96 -10.08 35.96
CA LYS A 167 20.26 -10.69 37.09
C LYS A 167 18.96 -11.38 36.70
N THR A 168 18.30 -10.91 35.62
CA THR A 168 17.06 -11.48 35.08
C THR A 168 17.28 -12.30 33.81
N THR A 169 18.54 -12.42 33.36
CA THR A 169 18.92 -13.21 32.19
C THR A 169 19.10 -14.68 32.55
N GLU A 170 18.47 -15.56 31.78
CA GLU A 170 18.73 -16.99 31.85
C GLU A 170 19.87 -17.38 30.93
N TRP A 171 20.81 -18.20 31.43
CA TRP A 171 22.07 -18.52 30.77
C TRP A 171 22.16 -19.97 30.39
N GLN A 172 22.68 -20.23 29.19
CA GLN A 172 23.07 -21.57 28.73
C GLN A 172 24.54 -21.61 28.31
N MET A 173 25.07 -22.80 28.08
CA MET A 173 26.41 -22.97 27.51
C MET A 173 26.38 -22.72 26.00
N SER A 174 27.44 -22.08 25.48
CA SER A 174 27.67 -21.94 24.05
C SER A 174 27.81 -23.31 23.36
N TYR A 175 27.71 -23.35 22.04
CA TYR A 175 27.79 -24.58 21.24
C TYR A 175 29.04 -25.39 21.49
N ASP A 176 30.15 -24.75 21.89
CA ASP A 176 31.44 -25.40 22.21
C ASP A 176 31.62 -25.69 23.71
N GLY A 177 30.64 -25.35 24.55
CA GLY A 177 30.66 -25.57 26.02
C GLY A 177 31.66 -24.70 26.78
N ARG A 178 32.30 -23.71 26.15
CA ARG A 178 33.35 -22.90 26.79
C ARG A 178 32.85 -21.61 27.41
N ASN A 179 31.77 -21.03 26.86
CA ASN A 179 31.24 -19.76 27.27
C ASN A 179 29.78 -19.89 27.68
N LYS A 180 29.27 -18.91 28.43
CA LYS A 180 27.84 -18.76 28.68
C LYS A 180 27.24 -17.74 27.72
N GLU A 181 26.09 -18.08 27.14
CA GLU A 181 25.29 -17.19 26.31
C GLU A 181 23.86 -17.11 26.85
N PRO A 182 23.12 -16.00 26.61
CA PRO A 182 21.72 -15.88 27.05
C PRO A 182 20.83 -16.84 26.22
N ILE A 183 19.86 -17.49 26.87
CA ILE A 183 18.78 -18.20 26.19
C ILE A 183 17.92 -17.18 25.43
N THR A 184 17.42 -16.17 26.14
CA THR A 184 16.77 -14.96 25.60
C THR A 184 17.31 -13.75 26.36
N LEU A 185 17.25 -12.58 25.76
CA LEU A 185 17.58 -11.32 26.43
C LEU A 185 16.35 -10.75 27.15
N PRO A 186 16.53 -10.16 28.36
CA PRO A 186 15.40 -9.57 29.12
C PRO A 186 15.01 -8.21 28.54
N VAL A 187 14.40 -8.22 27.36
CA VAL A 187 14.03 -7.01 26.64
C VAL A 187 12.74 -6.42 27.20
N LYS A 188 12.81 -5.18 27.70
CA LYS A 188 11.67 -4.44 28.29
C LYS A 188 11.02 -3.49 27.28
N TYR A 189 10.73 -3.97 26.07
CA TYR A 189 10.10 -3.22 24.99
C TYR A 189 9.66 -4.19 23.87
N PRO A 190 8.55 -3.99 23.17
CA PRO A 190 8.11 -4.83 22.05
C PRO A 190 9.02 -4.71 20.82
N LEU A 191 10.26 -5.14 20.95
CA LEU A 191 11.35 -4.97 19.99
C LEU A 191 11.04 -5.59 18.64
N LEU A 192 10.38 -6.76 18.63
CA LEU A 192 9.97 -7.44 17.41
C LEU A 192 9.09 -6.57 16.52
N LEU A 193 8.15 -5.84 17.12
CA LEU A 193 7.25 -4.95 16.39
C LEU A 193 7.96 -3.72 15.86
N ALA A 194 8.88 -3.14 16.64
CA ALA A 194 9.62 -1.96 16.19
C ALA A 194 10.58 -2.27 15.03
N GLN A 195 11.27 -3.41 15.10
CA GLN A 195 12.29 -3.76 14.09
C GLN A 195 11.73 -4.57 12.91
N GLY A 196 10.61 -5.25 13.13
CA GLY A 196 10.13 -6.26 12.20
C GLY A 196 11.13 -7.41 12.02
N ALA A 197 10.69 -8.48 11.42
CA ALA A 197 11.53 -9.64 11.12
C ALA A 197 11.08 -10.31 9.82
N GLU A 198 12.04 -10.73 9.00
CA GLU A 198 11.78 -11.55 7.82
C GLU A 198 12.72 -12.76 7.83
N GLY A 199 12.17 -13.95 7.62
CA GLY A 199 12.93 -15.18 7.59
C GLY A 199 12.22 -16.27 6.82
N ILE A 200 12.99 -17.05 6.07
CA ILE A 200 12.51 -18.20 5.31
C ILE A 200 13.12 -19.43 5.93
N ALA A 201 12.26 -20.32 6.43
CA ALA A 201 12.64 -21.61 6.99
C ALA A 201 12.15 -22.76 6.09
N VAL A 202 12.34 -24.00 6.54
CA VAL A 202 11.85 -25.18 5.84
C VAL A 202 10.36 -25.35 6.14
N GLY A 203 9.53 -25.20 5.12
CA GLY A 203 8.07 -25.38 5.23
C GLY A 203 7.30 -24.20 5.83
N LEU A 204 7.98 -23.19 6.36
CA LEU A 204 7.35 -21.98 6.91
C LEU A 204 8.22 -20.73 6.71
N SER A 205 7.60 -19.56 6.83
CA SER A 205 8.28 -18.27 6.77
C SER A 205 7.71 -17.33 7.83
N SER A 206 8.50 -16.36 8.25
CA SER A 206 8.08 -15.26 9.08
C SER A 206 8.25 -13.96 8.31
N LYS A 207 7.24 -13.10 8.30
CA LYS A 207 7.30 -11.75 7.72
C LYS A 207 6.49 -10.80 8.60
N ILE A 208 7.17 -10.23 9.59
CA ILE A 208 6.64 -9.27 10.54
C ILE A 208 7.13 -7.89 10.11
N LEU A 209 6.21 -6.99 9.85
CA LEU A 209 6.50 -5.65 9.38
C LEU A 209 6.89 -4.73 10.55
N PRO A 210 7.76 -3.73 10.34
CA PRO A 210 8.09 -2.76 11.39
C PRO A 210 6.92 -1.81 11.66
N HIS A 211 6.80 -1.36 12.93
CA HIS A 211 5.80 -0.42 13.41
C HIS A 211 6.45 0.77 14.07
N ASN A 212 5.71 1.85 14.20
CA ASN A 212 6.22 3.09 14.77
C ASN A 212 6.54 2.94 16.27
N PHE A 213 7.70 3.46 16.67
CA PHE A 213 8.19 3.39 18.05
C PHE A 213 7.23 4.01 19.07
N VAL A 214 6.71 5.19 18.76
CA VAL A 214 5.81 5.94 19.66
C VAL A 214 4.46 5.25 19.77
N GLU A 215 3.90 4.80 18.65
CA GLU A 215 2.62 4.09 18.61
C GLU A 215 2.67 2.75 19.36
N ILE A 216 3.80 2.05 19.35
CA ILE A 216 4.01 0.83 20.15
C ILE A 216 3.95 1.17 21.65
N CYS A 217 4.60 2.26 22.10
CA CYS A 217 4.52 2.69 23.49
C CYS A 217 3.08 3.05 23.87
N ASP A 218 2.38 3.81 23.04
CA ASP A 218 1.00 4.22 23.27
C ASP A 218 0.05 3.00 23.34
N ALA A 219 0.20 2.06 22.42
CA ALA A 219 -0.58 0.83 22.41
C ALA A 219 -0.31 -0.06 23.65
N ALA A 220 0.94 -0.12 24.11
CA ALA A 220 1.29 -0.85 25.33
C ALA A 220 0.65 -0.20 26.57
N ILE A 221 0.65 1.14 26.67
CA ILE A 221 0.00 1.88 27.75
C ILE A 221 -1.54 1.67 27.70
N ALA A 222 -2.15 1.80 26.53
CA ALA A 222 -3.57 1.56 26.32
C ALA A 222 -3.97 0.13 26.75
N TYR A 223 -3.19 -0.87 26.34
CA TYR A 223 -3.42 -2.27 26.75
C TYR A 223 -3.37 -2.43 28.30
N LEU A 224 -2.37 -1.83 28.96
CA LEU A 224 -2.24 -1.90 30.43
C LEU A 224 -3.42 -1.26 31.17
N HIS A 225 -4.04 -0.25 30.57
CA HIS A 225 -5.23 0.41 31.11
C HIS A 225 -6.55 -0.28 30.68
N GLY A 226 -6.49 -1.32 29.84
CA GLY A 226 -7.67 -2.04 29.33
C GLY A 226 -8.40 -1.31 28.20
N GLU A 227 -7.73 -0.39 27.52
CA GLU A 227 -8.25 0.35 26.36
C GLU A 227 -8.00 -0.40 25.05
N GLU A 228 -8.80 -0.12 24.04
CA GLU A 228 -8.59 -0.67 22.69
C GLU A 228 -7.42 0.05 22.00
N PHE A 229 -6.65 -0.71 21.22
CA PHE A 229 -5.55 -0.18 20.45
C PHE A 229 -5.49 -0.81 19.06
N HIS A 230 -4.90 -0.08 18.10
CA HIS A 230 -4.62 -0.56 16.75
C HIS A 230 -3.20 -0.19 16.37
N LEU A 231 -2.48 -1.14 15.78
CA LEU A 231 -1.12 -0.92 15.27
C LEU A 231 -1.08 -1.18 13.76
N TYR A 232 -0.52 -0.24 13.04
CA TYR A 232 -0.29 -0.37 11.60
C TYR A 232 1.19 -0.19 11.27
N PRO A 233 1.71 -0.89 10.25
CA PRO A 233 3.11 -0.77 9.87
C PRO A 233 3.54 0.65 9.58
N ASP A 234 4.80 0.93 9.88
CA ASP A 234 5.50 2.16 9.56
C ASP A 234 6.86 1.81 8.95
N PHE A 235 7.14 2.35 7.78
CA PHE A 235 8.31 1.96 6.99
C PHE A 235 9.36 3.06 6.97
N PRO A 236 10.65 2.72 7.12
CA PRO A 236 11.74 3.70 7.06
C PRO A 236 11.89 4.36 5.68
N THR A 237 11.30 3.81 4.64
CA THR A 237 11.28 4.37 3.29
C THR A 237 10.14 5.36 3.05
N GLY A 238 9.23 5.53 4.02
CA GLY A 238 8.02 6.35 3.88
C GLY A 238 6.98 5.71 2.96
N GLY A 239 6.36 6.51 2.11
CA GLY A 239 5.30 6.11 1.19
C GLY A 239 3.91 6.15 1.83
N SER A 240 2.94 5.57 1.14
CA SER A 240 1.56 5.45 1.62
C SER A 240 1.13 3.99 1.68
N ILE A 241 0.26 3.66 2.63
CA ILE A 241 -0.25 2.28 2.80
C ILE A 241 -1.78 2.25 2.87
N ASP A 242 -2.34 1.21 2.25
CA ASP A 242 -3.73 0.81 2.44
C ASP A 242 -3.78 -0.43 3.33
N VAL A 243 -4.34 -0.25 4.52
CA VAL A 243 -4.42 -1.26 5.57
C VAL A 243 -5.79 -1.95 5.66
N SER A 244 -6.72 -1.66 4.74
CA SER A 244 -8.10 -2.19 4.75
C SER A 244 -8.17 -3.72 4.80
N LYS A 245 -7.11 -4.41 4.32
CA LYS A 245 -6.99 -5.88 4.30
C LYS A 245 -5.81 -6.39 5.12
N TYR A 246 -5.32 -5.61 6.07
CA TYR A 246 -4.14 -5.97 6.87
C TYR A 246 -4.33 -7.21 7.73
N ASN A 247 -5.54 -7.42 8.27
CA ASN A 247 -5.90 -8.54 9.12
C ASN A 247 -4.92 -8.74 10.30
N ASP A 248 -4.53 -7.65 10.97
CA ASP A 248 -3.63 -7.63 12.13
C ASP A 248 -2.34 -8.47 11.95
N GLY A 249 -1.78 -8.44 10.75
CA GLY A 249 -0.52 -9.12 10.42
C GLY A 249 -0.60 -10.64 10.27
N GLN A 250 -1.78 -11.23 10.30
CA GLN A 250 -1.99 -12.66 10.10
C GLN A 250 -1.78 -13.09 8.64
N ARG A 251 -1.51 -14.38 8.47
CA ARG A 251 -1.42 -15.02 7.16
C ARG A 251 -2.73 -14.83 6.38
N GLY A 252 -2.62 -14.37 5.12
CA GLY A 252 -3.75 -14.05 4.27
C GLY A 252 -4.10 -12.56 4.27
N GLY A 253 -3.61 -11.77 5.22
CA GLY A 253 -3.65 -10.32 5.17
C GLY A 253 -2.78 -9.78 4.03
N VAL A 254 -3.14 -8.59 3.53
CA VAL A 254 -2.40 -7.90 2.46
C VAL A 254 -2.39 -6.41 2.76
N ILE A 255 -1.23 -5.79 2.64
CA ILE A 255 -1.05 -4.34 2.63
C ILE A 255 -0.64 -3.92 1.22
N LYS A 256 -1.29 -2.91 0.69
CA LYS A 256 -0.79 -2.22 -0.50
C LYS A 256 0.10 -1.06 -0.08
N VAL A 257 1.26 -0.97 -0.70
CA VAL A 257 2.24 0.09 -0.43
C VAL A 257 2.48 0.86 -1.73
N ARG A 258 2.29 2.17 -1.70
CA ARG A 258 2.52 3.09 -2.82
C ARG A 258 3.68 4.02 -2.56
N ALA A 259 4.46 4.26 -3.60
CA ALA A 259 5.41 5.36 -3.68
C ALA A 259 4.69 6.71 -3.54
N LYS A 260 5.33 7.69 -2.95
CA LYS A 260 4.84 9.07 -2.96
C LYS A 260 5.33 9.77 -4.21
N ILE A 261 4.41 10.08 -5.11
CA ILE A 261 4.68 10.72 -6.40
C ILE A 261 4.02 12.08 -6.42
N GLU A 262 4.80 13.10 -6.77
CA GLU A 262 4.37 14.49 -6.87
C GLU A 262 4.45 14.95 -8.32
N LYS A 263 3.51 15.80 -8.73
CA LYS A 263 3.52 16.46 -10.03
C LYS A 263 4.31 17.76 -9.88
N LEU A 264 5.51 17.81 -10.45
CA LEU A 264 6.34 19.01 -10.47
C LEU A 264 5.83 20.02 -11.49
N ASP A 265 5.50 19.54 -12.68
CA ASP A 265 4.91 20.28 -13.78
C ASP A 265 4.07 19.33 -14.66
N PRO A 266 3.29 19.83 -15.66
CA PRO A 266 2.45 18.97 -16.52
C PRO A 266 3.21 17.86 -17.30
N LYS A 267 4.53 17.92 -17.34
CA LYS A 267 5.39 17.01 -18.11
C LYS A 267 6.36 16.22 -17.24
N THR A 268 6.42 16.50 -15.93
CA THR A 268 7.40 15.87 -15.03
C THR A 268 6.73 15.40 -13.74
N LEU A 269 6.81 14.10 -13.50
CA LEU A 269 6.46 13.49 -12.22
C LEU A 269 7.72 13.19 -11.42
N VAL A 270 7.67 13.37 -10.10
CA VAL A 270 8.80 13.14 -9.20
C VAL A 270 8.39 12.16 -8.12
N ILE A 271 9.14 11.06 -7.98
CA ILE A 271 8.98 10.10 -6.90
C ILE A 271 9.84 10.57 -5.73
N ARG A 272 9.19 10.86 -4.59
CA ARG A 272 9.82 11.37 -3.36
C ARG A 272 10.07 10.29 -2.32
N GLU A 273 9.26 9.25 -2.31
CA GLU A 273 9.38 8.12 -1.39
C GLU A 273 9.08 6.83 -2.16
N ILE A 274 9.78 5.74 -1.83
CA ILE A 274 9.66 4.45 -2.51
C ILE A 274 8.98 3.42 -1.62
N PRO A 275 8.32 2.40 -2.18
CA PRO A 275 7.71 1.34 -1.40
C PRO A 275 8.73 0.55 -0.59
N PHE A 276 8.33 0.10 0.60
CA PHE A 276 9.14 -0.74 1.46
C PHE A 276 9.68 -1.99 0.74
N SER A 277 10.91 -2.37 1.02
CA SER A 277 11.66 -3.46 0.38
C SER A 277 12.07 -3.22 -1.08
N LYS A 278 11.90 -2.00 -1.60
CA LYS A 278 12.39 -1.61 -2.93
C LYS A 278 13.51 -0.59 -2.79
N THR A 279 14.37 -0.53 -3.79
CA THR A 279 15.43 0.49 -3.91
C THR A 279 15.14 1.39 -5.10
N THR A 280 15.78 2.57 -5.16
CA THR A 280 15.64 3.48 -6.31
C THR A 280 15.97 2.77 -7.61
N GLU A 281 17.03 1.97 -7.65
CA GLU A 281 17.45 1.17 -8.80
C GLU A 281 16.34 0.19 -9.24
N THR A 282 15.77 -0.59 -8.29
CA THR A 282 14.71 -1.56 -8.63
C THR A 282 13.42 -0.90 -9.12
N VAL A 283 13.07 0.27 -8.56
CA VAL A 283 11.90 1.05 -9.00
C VAL A 283 12.14 1.60 -10.41
N ILE A 284 13.30 2.21 -10.69
CA ILE A 284 13.68 2.71 -12.01
C ILE A 284 13.66 1.59 -13.04
N ASP A 285 14.28 0.45 -12.75
CA ASP A 285 14.30 -0.73 -13.62
C ASP A 285 12.89 -1.21 -13.96
N SER A 286 11.99 -1.22 -12.99
CA SER A 286 10.59 -1.61 -13.20
C SER A 286 9.86 -0.63 -14.11
N ILE A 287 10.11 0.68 -13.94
CA ILE A 287 9.56 1.74 -14.79
C ILE A 287 10.11 1.61 -16.23
N LEU A 288 11.42 1.44 -16.40
CA LEU A 288 12.02 1.26 -17.72
C LEU A 288 11.46 0.04 -18.44
N LYS A 289 11.32 -1.10 -17.74
CA LYS A 289 10.66 -2.30 -18.30
C LYS A 289 9.21 -2.05 -18.72
N ALA A 290 8.48 -1.19 -18.01
CA ALA A 290 7.11 -0.82 -18.37
C ALA A 290 7.08 0.15 -19.57
N ILE A 291 8.08 1.04 -19.70
CA ILE A 291 8.27 1.91 -20.86
C ILE A 291 8.59 1.07 -22.12
N ASP A 292 9.53 0.13 -22.02
CA ASP A 292 9.91 -0.76 -23.13
C ASP A 292 8.73 -1.59 -23.64
N LYS A 293 7.85 -2.02 -22.72
CA LYS A 293 6.59 -2.70 -23.06
C LYS A 293 5.49 -1.75 -23.56
N GLY A 294 5.76 -0.45 -23.63
CA GLY A 294 4.80 0.56 -24.08
C GLY A 294 3.61 0.79 -23.15
N LYS A 295 3.71 0.37 -21.89
CA LYS A 295 2.64 0.56 -20.86
C LYS A 295 2.70 1.93 -20.21
N ILE A 296 3.89 2.52 -20.15
CA ILE A 296 4.14 3.88 -19.67
C ILE A 296 4.77 4.67 -20.81
N LYS A 297 4.30 5.88 -21.06
CA LYS A 297 4.85 6.79 -22.06
C LYS A 297 5.68 7.88 -21.40
N ALA A 298 6.86 7.55 -20.98
CA ALA A 298 7.87 8.51 -20.55
C ALA A 298 9.01 8.61 -21.57
N ARG A 299 9.62 9.79 -21.62
CA ARG A 299 10.76 10.09 -22.49
C ARG A 299 12.08 9.73 -21.81
N HIS A 300 12.17 10.01 -20.52
CA HIS A 300 13.38 9.86 -19.73
C HIS A 300 13.04 9.64 -18.26
N VAL A 301 13.86 8.83 -17.58
CA VAL A 301 13.82 8.63 -16.14
C VAL A 301 15.21 8.93 -15.60
N GLU A 302 15.30 9.82 -14.62
CA GLU A 302 16.56 10.28 -14.06
C GLU A 302 16.55 10.12 -12.53
N ASP A 303 17.64 9.54 -12.00
CA ASP A 303 17.84 9.41 -10.54
C ASP A 303 18.68 10.58 -10.03
N LEU A 304 18.05 11.46 -9.26
CA LEU A 304 18.68 12.59 -8.58
C LEU A 304 18.75 12.39 -7.07
N THR A 305 18.60 11.14 -6.62
CA THR A 305 18.59 10.76 -5.22
C THR A 305 19.91 11.12 -4.53
N ALA A 306 19.81 11.89 -3.46
CA ALA A 306 20.92 12.23 -2.58
C ALA A 306 20.59 11.80 -1.12
N ALA A 307 20.36 12.74 -0.21
CA ALA A 307 19.90 12.43 1.15
C ALA A 307 18.42 12.01 1.19
N LYS A 308 17.64 12.43 0.20
CA LYS A 308 16.24 12.06 0.02
C LYS A 308 16.06 11.48 -1.38
N VAL A 309 15.07 10.61 -1.54
CA VAL A 309 14.72 10.06 -2.85
C VAL A 309 14.20 11.16 -3.76
N GLU A 310 14.74 11.21 -4.97
CA GLU A 310 14.28 12.06 -6.05
C GLU A 310 14.49 11.37 -7.40
N ILE A 311 13.43 10.72 -7.90
CA ILE A 311 13.43 10.11 -9.23
C ILE A 311 12.49 10.91 -10.12
N GLN A 312 13.02 11.54 -11.15
CA GLN A 312 12.24 12.33 -12.10
C GLN A 312 11.84 11.49 -13.31
N VAL A 313 10.55 11.50 -13.63
CA VAL A 313 9.97 10.82 -14.79
C VAL A 313 9.45 11.89 -15.74
N GLN A 314 10.15 12.11 -16.87
CA GLN A 314 9.77 13.06 -17.90
C GLN A 314 8.79 12.40 -18.88
N LEU A 315 7.60 12.96 -19.02
CA LEU A 315 6.53 12.43 -19.85
C LEU A 315 6.76 12.72 -21.34
N ALA A 316 6.24 11.86 -22.20
CA ALA A 316 6.21 12.11 -23.64
C ALA A 316 5.21 13.24 -23.96
N PRO A 317 5.43 14.03 -25.05
CA PRO A 317 4.49 15.07 -25.45
C PRO A 317 3.08 14.54 -25.69
N GLY A 318 2.07 15.24 -25.19
CA GLY A 318 0.65 14.88 -25.38
C GLY A 318 0.16 13.72 -24.52
N VAL A 319 0.87 13.38 -23.47
CA VAL A 319 0.48 12.36 -22.46
C VAL A 319 0.03 13.04 -21.17
N SER A 320 -1.10 12.61 -20.64
CA SER A 320 -1.65 13.09 -19.37
C SER A 320 -0.78 12.65 -18.19
N SER A 321 -0.47 13.58 -17.29
CA SER A 321 0.26 13.29 -16.05
C SER A 321 -0.53 12.38 -15.12
N ASP A 322 -1.86 12.58 -14.99
CA ASP A 322 -2.73 11.79 -14.13
C ASP A 322 -2.82 10.33 -14.61
N LYS A 323 -3.01 10.13 -15.94
CA LYS A 323 -2.97 8.77 -16.52
C LYS A 323 -1.62 8.09 -16.36
N THR A 324 -0.53 8.83 -16.44
CA THR A 324 0.80 8.26 -16.24
C THR A 324 1.05 7.94 -14.77
N LEU A 325 0.54 8.73 -13.85
CA LEU A 325 0.58 8.45 -12.42
C LEU A 325 -0.09 7.11 -12.11
N ASP A 326 -1.29 6.90 -12.62
CA ASP A 326 -2.02 5.64 -12.49
C ASP A 326 -1.28 4.48 -13.18
N ALA A 327 -0.65 4.73 -14.35
CA ALA A 327 0.15 3.74 -15.05
C ALA A 327 1.41 3.34 -14.27
N LEU A 328 2.06 4.28 -13.57
CA LEU A 328 3.19 4.01 -12.68
C LEU A 328 2.77 3.05 -11.55
N TYR A 329 1.63 3.30 -10.91
CA TYR A 329 1.10 2.39 -9.88
C TYR A 329 0.67 1.03 -10.45
N ALA A 330 0.03 0.99 -11.63
CA ALA A 330 -0.51 -0.25 -12.20
C ALA A 330 0.55 -1.17 -12.82
N PHE A 331 1.67 -0.62 -13.34
CA PHE A 331 2.61 -1.36 -14.19
C PHE A 331 4.07 -1.33 -13.73
N SER A 332 4.37 -0.68 -12.62
CA SER A 332 5.72 -0.65 -12.05
C SER A 332 5.70 -0.97 -10.56
N ASP A 333 6.88 -1.04 -9.96
CA ASP A 333 7.06 -1.25 -8.52
C ASP A 333 6.74 0.00 -7.67
N CYS A 334 6.09 1.02 -8.27
CA CYS A 334 5.55 2.16 -7.52
C CYS A 334 4.35 1.78 -6.63
N GLU A 335 3.64 0.69 -6.93
CA GLU A 335 2.70 0.04 -6.03
C GLU A 335 3.07 -1.42 -5.88
N ILE A 336 3.18 -1.90 -4.64
CA ILE A 336 3.44 -3.31 -4.33
C ILE A 336 2.44 -3.83 -3.29
N ASN A 337 2.24 -5.15 -3.32
CA ASN A 337 1.48 -5.85 -2.29
C ASN A 337 2.44 -6.58 -1.35
N ILE A 338 2.27 -6.41 -0.05
CA ILE A 338 3.02 -7.13 0.97
C ILE A 338 2.03 -8.00 1.75
N SER A 339 2.32 -9.30 1.83
CA SER A 339 1.56 -10.24 2.64
C SER A 339 2.32 -10.52 3.93
N PRO A 340 1.86 -10.05 5.08
CA PRO A 340 2.48 -10.35 6.37
C PRO A 340 2.23 -11.82 6.76
N ASN A 341 3.05 -12.33 7.65
CA ASN A 341 2.91 -13.63 8.28
C ASN A 341 3.65 -13.60 9.61
N CYS A 342 2.94 -13.31 10.68
CA CYS A 342 3.53 -13.25 12.02
C CYS A 342 3.75 -14.66 12.57
N CYS A 343 4.95 -15.19 12.34
CA CYS A 343 5.40 -16.47 12.89
C CYS A 343 6.56 -16.22 13.85
N VAL A 344 6.47 -16.71 15.07
CA VAL A 344 7.46 -16.56 16.15
C VAL A 344 7.74 -17.92 16.81
N ILE A 345 8.84 -18.01 17.55
CA ILE A 345 9.11 -19.16 18.42
C ILE A 345 8.66 -18.84 19.84
N GLU A 346 7.82 -19.70 20.39
CA GLU A 346 7.35 -19.70 21.76
C GLU A 346 7.47 -21.15 22.29
N ASP A 347 8.06 -21.36 23.46
CA ASP A 347 8.27 -22.69 24.07
C ASP A 347 8.87 -23.72 23.10
N ASN A 348 9.87 -23.34 22.32
CA ASN A 348 10.51 -24.19 21.29
C ASN A 348 9.55 -24.70 20.20
N LYS A 349 8.48 -23.97 19.92
CA LYS A 349 7.51 -24.27 18.85
C LYS A 349 7.21 -23.03 18.01
N PRO A 350 7.03 -23.16 16.70
CA PRO A 350 6.55 -22.07 15.88
C PRO A 350 5.07 -21.80 16.18
N GLN A 351 4.73 -20.53 16.47
CA GLN A 351 3.39 -20.02 16.69
C GLN A 351 3.04 -18.96 15.65
N PHE A 352 1.78 -18.92 15.23
CA PHE A 352 1.23 -17.91 14.31
C PHE A 352 0.30 -17.02 15.12
N LEU A 353 0.72 -15.78 15.34
CA LEU A 353 0.04 -14.82 16.20
C LEU A 353 -0.44 -13.62 15.41
N THR A 354 -1.29 -12.78 16.02
CA THR A 354 -1.56 -11.43 15.54
C THR A 354 -0.48 -10.47 16.04
N ILE A 355 -0.40 -9.28 15.43
CA ILE A 355 0.47 -8.20 15.92
C ILE A 355 0.00 -7.74 17.30
N SER A 356 -1.31 -7.70 17.51
CA SER A 356 -1.91 -7.39 18.81
C SER A 356 -1.52 -8.40 19.89
N ASP A 357 -1.47 -9.69 19.57
CA ASP A 357 -1.04 -10.72 20.52
C ASP A 357 0.45 -10.59 20.87
N VAL A 358 1.30 -10.29 19.88
CA VAL A 358 2.73 -10.03 20.12
C VAL A 358 2.91 -8.81 21.02
N LEU A 359 2.13 -7.74 20.84
CA LEU A 359 2.18 -6.57 21.71
C LEU A 359 1.79 -6.94 23.16
N ARG A 360 0.67 -7.65 23.31
CA ARG A 360 0.20 -8.10 24.64
C ARG A 360 1.26 -8.94 25.33
N HIS A 361 1.79 -9.94 24.64
CA HIS A 361 2.85 -10.82 25.20
C HIS A 361 4.09 -10.00 25.62
N SER A 362 4.58 -9.13 24.75
CA SER A 362 5.78 -8.33 25.05
C SER A 362 5.54 -7.31 26.18
N THR A 363 4.31 -6.79 26.31
CA THR A 363 3.92 -5.87 27.39
C THR A 363 3.84 -6.61 28.74
N GLU A 364 3.20 -7.78 28.77
CA GLU A 364 3.16 -8.62 30.00
C GLU A 364 4.56 -9.11 30.37
N ARG A 365 5.39 -9.50 29.39
CA ARG A 365 6.79 -9.85 29.64
C ARG A 365 7.57 -8.68 30.23
N THR A 366 7.37 -7.47 29.73
CA THR A 366 7.98 -6.25 30.30
C THR A 366 7.58 -6.05 31.77
N LYS A 367 6.31 -6.22 32.06
CA LYS A 367 5.75 -6.14 33.43
C LYS A 367 6.36 -7.20 34.35
N ASP A 368 6.49 -8.43 33.88
CA ASP A 368 7.13 -9.50 34.64
C ASP A 368 8.63 -9.25 34.89
N LEU A 369 9.35 -8.71 33.90
CA LEU A 369 10.75 -8.35 34.08
C LEU A 369 10.93 -7.21 35.09
N ILE A 370 10.08 -6.18 35.04
CA ILE A 370 10.08 -5.07 36.02
C ILE A 370 9.78 -5.65 37.43
N ARG A 371 8.79 -6.53 37.58
CA ARG A 371 8.49 -7.22 38.83
C ARG A 371 9.73 -7.94 39.37
N GLN A 372 10.38 -8.77 38.54
CA GLN A 372 11.58 -9.51 38.91
C GLN A 372 12.73 -8.58 39.33
N GLU A 373 12.95 -7.48 38.60
CA GLU A 373 13.96 -6.48 38.95
C GLU A 373 13.70 -5.86 40.33
N LEU A 374 12.43 -5.49 40.62
CA LEU A 374 12.02 -4.94 41.91
C LEU A 374 12.17 -5.95 43.05
N GLU A 375 11.75 -7.22 42.82
CA GLU A 375 11.91 -8.29 43.80
C GLU A 375 13.38 -8.60 44.12
N ILE A 376 14.22 -8.65 43.10
CA ILE A 376 15.68 -8.84 43.28
C ILE A 376 16.27 -7.65 44.06
N ARG A 377 15.89 -6.43 43.67
CA ARG A 377 16.37 -5.21 44.36
C ARG A 377 15.92 -5.18 45.83
N LYS A 378 14.67 -5.54 46.08
CA LYS A 378 14.12 -5.69 47.45
C LYS A 378 14.93 -6.71 48.24
N GLY A 379 15.22 -7.88 47.65
CA GLY A 379 16.02 -8.91 48.28
C GLY A 379 17.43 -8.41 48.63
N GLU A 380 18.10 -7.70 47.74
CA GLU A 380 19.41 -7.08 47.99
C GLU A 380 19.37 -6.05 49.11
N LEU A 381 18.34 -5.20 49.16
CA LEU A 381 18.15 -4.22 50.20
C LEU A 381 17.87 -4.84 51.57
N LEU A 382 17.05 -5.92 51.60
CA LEU A 382 16.80 -6.67 52.80
C LEU A 382 18.06 -7.33 53.35
N GLU A 383 18.91 -7.95 52.46
CA GLU A 383 20.21 -8.48 52.87
C GLU A 383 21.15 -7.39 53.36
N GLN A 384 21.16 -6.23 52.67
CA GLN A 384 21.97 -5.10 53.08
C GLN A 384 21.49 -4.53 54.46
N LEU A 385 20.18 -4.42 54.68
CA LEU A 385 19.57 -4.00 55.94
C LEU A 385 19.92 -4.97 57.08
N HIS A 386 19.83 -6.30 56.79
CA HIS A 386 20.18 -7.35 57.73
C HIS A 386 21.62 -7.24 58.18
N PHE A 387 22.55 -7.15 57.22
CA PHE A 387 24.01 -7.01 57.53
C PHE A 387 24.33 -5.70 58.27
N CYS A 388 23.73 -4.56 57.86
CA CYS A 388 23.93 -3.27 58.55
C CYS A 388 23.40 -3.32 60.00
N SER A 389 22.32 -4.05 60.27
CA SER A 389 21.76 -4.24 61.61
C SER A 389 22.71 -5.10 62.44
N LEU A 390 23.23 -6.20 61.90
CA LEU A 390 24.21 -7.06 62.56
C LEU A 390 25.54 -6.31 62.87
N GLU A 391 26.06 -5.56 61.86
CA GLU A 391 27.29 -4.75 62.01
C GLU A 391 27.13 -3.70 63.14
N LYS A 392 25.98 -3.01 63.16
CA LYS A 392 25.65 -2.02 64.21
C LYS A 392 25.67 -2.65 65.58
N ILE A 393 24.95 -3.75 65.83
CA ILE A 393 24.91 -4.43 67.10
C ILE A 393 26.30 -4.95 67.48
N PHE A 394 27.00 -5.58 66.59
CA PHE A 394 28.35 -6.13 66.83
C PHE A 394 29.30 -5.09 67.32
N ILE A 395 29.22 -3.84 66.77
CA ILE A 395 30.11 -2.71 67.12
C ILE A 395 29.62 -2.01 68.35
N GLU A 396 28.32 -1.71 68.51
CA GLU A 396 27.75 -1.03 69.70
C GLU A 396 27.89 -1.83 70.96
N GLU A 397 27.57 -3.11 70.91
CA GLU A 397 27.71 -4.05 72.03
C GLU A 397 29.17 -4.47 72.26
N ARG A 398 30.09 -4.03 71.42
CA ARG A 398 31.54 -4.31 71.50
C ARG A 398 31.86 -5.80 71.61
N ILE A 399 31.07 -6.67 70.95
CA ILE A 399 31.23 -8.13 70.98
C ILE A 399 32.67 -8.55 70.66
N TYR A 400 33.33 -7.87 69.74
CA TYR A 400 34.74 -8.07 69.36
C TYR A 400 35.76 -7.80 70.52
N LYS A 401 35.33 -7.27 71.68
CA LYS A 401 36.15 -7.01 72.88
C LYS A 401 35.84 -7.95 74.05
N ASP A 402 34.92 -8.88 73.90
CA ASP A 402 34.56 -9.83 74.94
C ASP A 402 35.72 -10.79 75.17
N LYS A 403 36.04 -11.09 76.49
CA LYS A 403 37.10 -12.03 76.81
C LYS A 403 36.99 -13.40 76.16
N LYS A 404 35.73 -13.90 76.03
CA LYS A 404 35.45 -15.18 75.32
C LYS A 404 35.74 -15.10 73.83
N PHE A 405 35.56 -13.97 73.21
CA PHE A 405 35.92 -13.72 71.79
C PHE A 405 37.47 -13.73 71.61
N GLU A 406 38.18 -12.96 72.47
CA GLU A 406 39.62 -12.84 72.40
C GLU A 406 40.36 -14.13 72.71
N GLN A 407 39.83 -15.00 73.57
CA GLN A 407 40.45 -16.21 74.10
C GLN A 407 39.94 -17.48 73.43
N ALA A 408 39.05 -17.43 72.47
CA ALA A 408 38.47 -18.56 71.79
C ALA A 408 39.57 -19.37 71.04
N PRO A 409 39.63 -20.69 71.18
CA PRO A 409 40.68 -21.53 70.57
C PRO A 409 40.47 -21.79 69.09
N THR A 410 39.23 -21.65 68.58
CA THR A 410 38.87 -21.93 67.21
C THR A 410 37.90 -20.89 66.71
N ILE A 411 37.82 -20.71 65.38
CA ILE A 411 36.85 -19.82 64.68
C ILE A 411 35.41 -20.26 65.00
N ASP A 412 35.13 -21.57 65.08
CA ASP A 412 33.81 -22.09 65.42
C ASP A 412 33.36 -21.64 66.83
N ALA A 413 34.26 -21.68 67.84
CA ALA A 413 33.96 -21.16 69.17
C ALA A 413 33.74 -19.65 69.19
N VAL A 414 34.42 -18.90 68.32
CA VAL A 414 34.16 -17.47 68.10
C VAL A 414 32.76 -17.26 67.55
N CYS A 415 32.39 -18.06 66.54
CA CYS A 415 31.09 -17.96 65.91
C CYS A 415 29.95 -18.27 66.89
N GLU A 416 30.06 -19.32 67.67
CA GLU A 416 29.11 -19.68 68.73
C GLU A 416 28.97 -18.55 69.77
N HIS A 417 30.07 -17.94 70.18
CA HIS A 417 30.01 -16.83 71.11
C HIS A 417 29.30 -15.59 70.50
N ILE A 418 29.57 -15.28 69.23
CA ILE A 418 28.90 -14.17 68.54
C ILE A 418 27.39 -14.48 68.43
N ASP A 419 27.02 -15.71 68.05
CA ASP A 419 25.64 -16.16 67.96
C ASP A 419 24.87 -16.02 69.29
N ASP A 420 25.49 -16.51 70.38
CA ASP A 420 24.92 -16.35 71.73
C ASP A 420 24.67 -14.86 72.10
N ARG A 421 25.58 -13.99 71.74
CA ARG A 421 25.51 -12.53 71.99
C ARG A 421 24.48 -11.84 71.12
N LEU A 422 24.25 -12.33 69.88
CA LEU A 422 23.27 -11.78 68.96
C LEU A 422 21.84 -12.33 69.24
N THR A 423 21.69 -13.46 69.88
CA THR A 423 20.40 -14.09 70.18
C THR A 423 19.33 -13.16 70.75
N PRO A 424 19.60 -12.23 71.69
CA PRO A 424 18.60 -11.30 72.22
C PRO A 424 18.05 -10.33 71.17
N TYR A 425 18.78 -10.12 70.07
CA TYR A 425 18.44 -9.19 68.99
C TYR A 425 17.76 -9.86 67.81
N TYR A 426 17.67 -11.21 67.75
CA TYR A 426 17.06 -11.96 66.66
C TYR A 426 15.61 -11.54 66.30
N PRO A 427 14.74 -11.20 67.27
CA PRO A 427 13.38 -10.73 66.93
C PRO A 427 13.36 -9.43 66.13
N GLN A 428 14.46 -8.69 66.07
CA GLN A 428 14.60 -7.43 65.35
C GLN A 428 15.23 -7.60 63.97
N MET A 429 15.70 -8.82 63.64
CA MET A 429 16.40 -9.10 62.40
C MET A 429 15.40 -9.36 61.26
N VAL A 430 15.82 -9.09 60.04
CA VAL A 430 15.03 -9.31 58.83
C VAL A 430 14.82 -10.82 58.57
N ARG A 431 15.81 -11.65 58.88
CA ARG A 431 15.81 -13.11 58.77
C ARG A 431 16.67 -13.74 59.84
N GLU A 432 16.67 -15.06 59.95
CA GLU A 432 17.53 -15.83 60.82
C GLU A 432 19.03 -15.57 60.46
N VAL A 433 19.85 -15.42 61.54
CA VAL A 433 21.27 -15.19 61.41
C VAL A 433 21.96 -16.53 61.09
N THR A 434 22.73 -16.56 60.04
CA THR A 434 23.49 -17.73 59.60
C THR A 434 24.96 -17.67 60.02
N LYS A 435 25.65 -18.83 60.08
CA LYS A 435 27.09 -18.89 60.31
C LYS A 435 27.91 -18.01 59.33
N ASP A 436 27.45 -17.96 58.04
CA ASP A 436 28.06 -17.12 57.01
C ASP A 436 27.96 -15.62 57.35
N ASP A 437 26.83 -15.17 57.91
CA ASP A 437 26.68 -13.78 58.32
C ASP A 437 27.65 -13.46 59.47
N ILE A 438 27.82 -14.36 60.41
CA ILE A 438 28.79 -14.21 61.50
C ILE A 438 30.21 -14.21 60.97
N LEU A 439 30.56 -15.03 60.01
CA LEU A 439 31.87 -15.03 59.35
C LEU A 439 32.14 -13.68 58.63
N LYS A 440 31.14 -13.12 57.98
CA LYS A 440 31.25 -11.77 57.36
C LYS A 440 31.46 -10.69 58.39
N LEU A 441 30.92 -10.80 59.63
CA LEU A 441 31.20 -9.87 60.73
C LEU A 441 32.71 -9.92 61.15
N LEU A 442 33.29 -11.10 61.09
CA LEU A 442 34.72 -11.28 61.42
C LEU A 442 35.64 -10.67 60.35
N GLU A 443 35.19 -10.51 59.15
CA GLU A 443 35.94 -9.88 58.03
C GLU A 443 35.94 -8.33 58.13
N ILE A 444 35.20 -7.71 59.06
CA ILE A 444 35.13 -6.29 59.23
C ILE A 444 36.48 -5.72 59.66
N LYS A 445 37.07 -4.87 58.86
CA LYS A 445 38.37 -4.23 59.15
C LYS A 445 38.30 -3.36 60.37
N MET A 446 39.27 -3.44 61.28
CA MET A 446 39.38 -2.58 62.48
C MET A 446 39.23 -1.08 62.18
N GLN A 447 39.72 -0.60 61.03
CA GLN A 447 39.56 0.77 60.59
C GLN A 447 38.09 1.18 60.45
N ARG A 448 37.18 0.22 60.01
CA ARG A 448 35.74 0.44 59.90
C ARG A 448 35.08 0.53 61.27
N ILE A 449 35.47 -0.29 62.20
CA ILE A 449 35.05 -0.23 63.60
C ILE A 449 35.43 1.09 64.24
N LEU A 450 36.68 1.56 64.08
CA LEU A 450 37.16 2.80 64.65
C LEU A 450 36.49 4.07 64.07
N LYS A 451 36.03 3.99 62.82
CA LYS A 451 35.34 5.07 62.12
C LYS A 451 33.81 4.93 62.17
N PHE A 452 33.28 3.98 62.90
CA PHE A 452 31.86 3.74 62.96
C PHE A 452 31.17 4.96 63.60
N ASN A 453 30.13 5.43 62.94
CA ASN A 453 29.27 6.50 63.40
C ASN A 453 27.82 6.01 63.44
N LYS A 454 27.24 5.94 64.63
CA LYS A 454 25.89 5.44 64.88
C LYS A 454 24.84 6.20 64.04
N ASP A 455 24.89 7.54 64.10
CA ASP A 455 23.90 8.38 63.42
C ASP A 455 23.89 8.14 61.91
N LYS A 456 25.09 7.97 61.30
CA LYS A 456 25.19 7.60 59.84
C LYS A 456 24.70 6.19 59.54
N ALA A 457 24.90 5.22 60.43
CA ALA A 457 24.39 3.88 60.28
C ALA A 457 22.87 3.88 60.37
N ASP A 458 22.29 4.63 61.28
CA ASP A 458 20.83 4.78 61.43
C ASP A 458 20.22 5.53 60.27
N GLU A 459 20.86 6.55 59.73
CA GLU A 459 20.45 7.26 58.55
C GLU A 459 20.48 6.36 57.28
N LEU A 460 21.53 5.52 57.14
CA LEU A 460 21.64 4.55 56.05
C LEU A 460 20.51 3.50 56.13
N MET A 461 20.26 2.92 57.33
CA MET A 461 19.19 1.96 57.53
C MET A 461 17.79 2.58 57.31
N ALA A 462 17.56 3.83 57.68
CA ALA A 462 16.34 4.56 57.40
C ALA A 462 16.13 4.77 55.87
N ARG A 463 17.19 5.10 55.11
CA ARG A 463 17.14 5.19 53.68
C ARG A 463 16.80 3.85 53.00
N ILE A 464 17.48 2.77 53.42
CA ILE A 464 17.19 1.42 52.90
C ILE A 464 15.76 1.03 53.15
N LYS A 465 15.21 1.29 54.35
CA LYS A 465 13.81 1.02 54.69
C LYS A 465 12.84 1.83 53.82
N ALA A 466 13.10 3.11 53.62
CA ALA A 466 12.29 3.97 52.72
C ALA A 466 12.30 3.47 51.26
N GLU A 467 13.47 3.02 50.77
CA GLU A 467 13.57 2.42 49.42
C GLU A 467 12.81 1.07 49.33
N ILE A 468 12.84 0.25 50.37
CA ILE A 468 12.02 -0.99 50.45
C ILE A 468 10.54 -0.65 50.43
N GLU A 469 10.06 0.35 51.20
CA GLU A 469 8.68 0.79 51.21
C GLU A 469 8.21 1.36 49.85
N GLU A 470 9.11 2.03 49.12
CA GLU A 470 8.89 2.52 47.79
C GLU A 470 8.71 1.33 46.84
N ILE A 471 9.64 0.35 46.85
CA ILE A 471 9.54 -0.87 46.04
C ILE A 471 8.25 -1.66 46.32
N ASP A 472 7.82 -1.75 47.60
CA ASP A 472 6.59 -2.42 47.97
C ASP A 472 5.34 -1.70 47.38
N ARG A 473 5.34 -0.39 47.35
CA ARG A 473 4.31 0.40 46.67
C ARG A 473 4.31 0.17 45.17
N ASP A 474 5.49 0.10 44.56
CA ASP A 474 5.66 -0.15 43.13
C ASP A 474 5.19 -1.57 42.78
N LEU A 475 5.54 -2.58 43.56
CA LEU A 475 5.06 -3.97 43.39
C LEU A 475 3.55 -4.09 43.53
N ALA A 476 2.94 -3.29 44.44
CA ALA A 476 1.49 -3.26 44.62
C ALA A 476 0.76 -2.59 43.44
N ASN A 477 1.44 -1.70 42.72
CA ASN A 477 0.89 -0.96 41.59
C ASN A 477 1.65 -1.18 40.29
N LEU A 478 2.04 -2.42 40.02
CA LEU A 478 2.95 -2.81 38.94
C LEU A 478 2.47 -2.40 37.54
N THR A 479 1.15 -2.37 37.30
CA THR A 479 0.57 -1.94 36.03
C THR A 479 0.93 -0.49 35.73
N GLU A 480 0.78 0.39 36.72
CA GLU A 480 1.10 1.81 36.56
C GLU A 480 2.61 2.05 36.40
N VAL A 481 3.44 1.31 37.15
CA VAL A 481 4.90 1.37 37.02
C VAL A 481 5.35 0.95 35.61
N THR A 482 4.68 -0.07 35.05
CA THR A 482 4.95 -0.52 33.66
C THR A 482 4.50 0.53 32.65
N ALA A 483 3.34 1.16 32.85
CA ALA A 483 2.87 2.25 31.98
C ALA A 483 3.83 3.44 32.00
N GLN A 484 4.34 3.83 33.20
CA GLN A 484 5.34 4.87 33.37
C GLN A 484 6.67 4.51 32.70
N TRP A 485 7.06 3.25 32.65
CA TRP A 485 8.22 2.77 31.90
C TRP A 485 8.06 3.03 30.40
N PHE A 486 6.93 2.68 29.81
CA PHE A 486 6.67 2.97 28.40
C PHE A 486 6.59 4.48 28.12
N GLN A 487 6.00 5.25 29.03
CA GLN A 487 5.97 6.72 28.91
C GLN A 487 7.41 7.31 28.97
N PHE A 488 8.27 6.81 29.89
CA PHE A 488 9.68 7.19 29.93
C PHE A 488 10.41 6.90 28.62
N LEU A 489 10.20 5.73 28.00
CA LEU A 489 10.80 5.37 26.72
C LEU A 489 10.33 6.32 25.61
N LYS A 490 9.03 6.61 25.57
CA LYS A 490 8.44 7.55 24.62
C LYS A 490 9.02 8.95 24.75
N ASP A 491 9.13 9.47 25.96
CA ASP A 491 9.65 10.83 26.22
C ASP A 491 11.14 10.97 25.90
N LYS A 492 11.91 9.92 26.17
CA LYS A 492 13.36 9.91 26.01
C LYS A 492 13.80 9.66 24.57
N TYR A 493 13.14 8.75 23.87
CA TYR A 493 13.57 8.27 22.55
C TYR A 493 12.57 8.57 21.43
N GLY A 494 11.30 8.84 21.72
CA GLY A 494 10.24 8.95 20.71
C GLY A 494 10.39 10.13 19.75
N LYS A 495 11.11 11.18 20.14
CA LYS A 495 11.30 12.38 19.28
C LYS A 495 12.07 12.10 17.99
N ASP A 496 12.92 11.09 18.01
CA ASP A 496 13.77 10.72 16.87
C ASP A 496 13.05 9.71 15.94
N HIS A 497 11.85 9.25 16.31
CA HIS A 497 11.08 8.21 15.59
C HIS A 497 9.66 8.66 15.23
N PRO A 498 9.47 9.75 14.45
CA PRO A 498 8.16 10.14 13.96
C PRO A 498 7.64 9.11 12.97
N ARG A 499 6.30 9.03 12.80
CA ARG A 499 5.71 8.20 11.76
C ARG A 499 6.10 8.73 10.37
N LEU A 500 6.57 7.85 9.50
CA LEU A 500 7.01 8.18 8.15
C LEU A 500 5.99 7.77 7.08
N THR A 501 5.27 6.68 7.29
CA THR A 501 4.35 6.11 6.32
C THR A 501 2.94 6.65 6.52
N GLU A 502 2.33 7.16 5.45
CA GLU A 502 0.98 7.71 5.48
C GLU A 502 -0.08 6.61 5.28
N ILE A 503 -1.11 6.57 6.14
CA ILE A 503 -2.23 5.62 6.02
C ILE A 503 -3.31 6.25 5.16
N ARG A 504 -3.66 5.62 4.03
CA ARG A 504 -4.71 6.05 3.09
C ARG A 504 -5.51 4.87 2.57
N ASN A 505 -6.75 5.10 2.21
CA ASN A 505 -7.49 4.17 1.37
C ASN A 505 -7.13 4.45 -0.09
N PHE A 506 -6.80 3.39 -0.84
CA PHE A 506 -6.44 3.54 -2.24
C PHE A 506 -7.62 3.24 -3.15
N ASP A 507 -7.87 4.15 -4.10
CA ASP A 507 -8.78 3.88 -5.19
C ASP A 507 -8.27 2.69 -6.02
N THR A 508 -9.20 1.85 -6.46
CA THR A 508 -8.85 0.70 -7.29
C THR A 508 -8.52 1.16 -8.71
N ILE A 509 -7.25 1.13 -9.07
CA ILE A 509 -6.81 1.42 -10.45
C ILE A 509 -7.10 0.21 -11.33
N GLU A 510 -8.02 0.37 -12.29
CA GLU A 510 -8.26 -0.63 -13.30
C GLU A 510 -7.20 -0.53 -14.41
N ALA A 511 -6.26 -1.46 -14.44
CA ALA A 511 -5.17 -1.48 -15.42
C ALA A 511 -5.65 -1.36 -16.87
N THR A 512 -6.85 -1.87 -17.19
CA THR A 512 -7.46 -1.78 -18.52
C THR A 512 -7.93 -0.38 -18.91
N LYS A 513 -8.20 0.50 -17.95
CA LYS A 513 -8.56 1.90 -18.22
C LYS A 513 -7.32 2.77 -18.44
N VAL A 514 -6.20 2.39 -17.83
CA VAL A 514 -4.97 3.17 -17.81
C VAL A 514 -4.04 2.80 -18.97
N VAL A 515 -4.07 1.53 -19.41
CA VAL A 515 -3.21 1.06 -20.49
C VAL A 515 -3.61 1.70 -21.83
N GLU A 516 -2.62 2.20 -22.56
CA GLU A 516 -2.88 2.74 -23.88
C GLU A 516 -2.92 1.66 -24.97
N ALA A 517 -3.81 1.87 -25.95
CA ALA A 517 -3.99 0.98 -27.11
C ALA A 517 -2.84 1.16 -28.10
N ASN A 518 -1.68 0.58 -27.81
CA ASN A 518 -0.44 0.70 -28.59
C ASN A 518 -0.23 -0.40 -29.64
N HIS A 519 -1.10 -1.41 -29.65
CA HIS A 519 -1.12 -2.50 -30.62
C HIS A 519 -2.27 -2.34 -31.61
N LYS A 520 -2.07 -2.84 -32.84
CA LYS A 520 -3.10 -2.89 -33.87
C LYS A 520 -3.60 -4.31 -34.02
N LEU A 521 -4.93 -4.51 -33.87
CA LEU A 521 -5.56 -5.79 -34.07
C LEU A 521 -5.96 -5.96 -35.53
N TYR A 522 -5.69 -7.13 -36.09
CA TYR A 522 -6.02 -7.51 -37.48
C TYR A 522 -6.82 -8.81 -37.48
N ILE A 523 -7.63 -9.02 -38.54
CA ILE A 523 -8.37 -10.26 -38.77
C ILE A 523 -8.16 -10.81 -40.18
N ASN A 524 -7.88 -12.09 -40.26
CA ASN A 524 -7.97 -12.87 -41.49
C ASN A 524 -9.30 -13.65 -41.50
N ARG A 525 -10.32 -13.12 -42.17
CA ARG A 525 -11.65 -13.71 -42.15
C ARG A 525 -11.72 -15.03 -42.94
N GLN A 526 -10.83 -15.25 -43.92
CA GLN A 526 -10.81 -16.46 -44.73
C GLN A 526 -10.28 -17.67 -43.95
N ASP A 527 -9.18 -17.43 -43.23
CA ASP A 527 -8.54 -18.50 -42.47
C ASP A 527 -9.01 -18.56 -41.02
N GLY A 528 -9.69 -17.51 -40.50
CA GLY A 528 -10.27 -17.46 -39.17
C GLY A 528 -9.26 -17.14 -38.08
N PHE A 529 -8.27 -16.31 -38.36
CA PHE A 529 -7.27 -15.84 -37.38
C PHE A 529 -7.43 -14.37 -37.04
N ILE A 530 -7.19 -14.04 -35.80
CA ILE A 530 -7.01 -12.66 -35.31
C ILE A 530 -5.65 -12.53 -34.66
N GLY A 531 -5.07 -11.31 -34.63
CA GLY A 531 -3.83 -11.07 -33.91
C GLY A 531 -3.16 -9.78 -34.26
N THR A 532 -2.13 -9.43 -33.47
CA THR A 532 -1.34 -8.20 -33.64
C THR A 532 -0.25 -8.33 -34.68
N SER A 533 0.17 -9.56 -35.00
CA SER A 533 1.22 -9.83 -36.01
C SER A 533 0.69 -9.93 -37.45
N LEU A 534 -0.61 -9.95 -37.68
CA LEU A 534 -1.28 -10.14 -38.98
C LEU A 534 -1.35 -8.83 -39.80
N LYS A 535 -0.23 -8.10 -39.95
CA LYS A 535 -0.16 -6.74 -40.53
C LYS A 535 -0.60 -6.63 -41.99
N LYS A 536 -0.73 -7.75 -42.71
CA LYS A 536 -1.17 -7.81 -44.13
C LYS A 536 -2.68 -8.03 -44.27
N ASP A 537 -3.40 -8.33 -43.17
CA ASP A 537 -4.80 -8.62 -43.15
C ASP A 537 -5.66 -7.37 -42.79
N GLU A 538 -6.97 -7.54 -42.65
CA GLU A 538 -7.91 -6.45 -42.37
C GLU A 538 -7.65 -5.86 -40.97
N PHE A 539 -7.39 -4.54 -40.90
CA PHE A 539 -7.29 -3.83 -39.64
C PHE A 539 -8.65 -3.71 -38.97
N VAL A 540 -8.73 -3.95 -37.66
CA VAL A 540 -9.96 -3.91 -36.86
C VAL A 540 -9.99 -2.68 -35.97
N CYS A 541 -9.07 -2.60 -35.02
CA CYS A 541 -9.00 -1.53 -34.04
C CYS A 541 -7.62 -1.49 -33.38
N ASN A 542 -7.35 -0.41 -32.66
CA ASN A 542 -6.23 -0.36 -31.73
C ASN A 542 -6.63 -1.08 -30.42
N CYS A 543 -5.67 -1.76 -29.82
CA CYS A 543 -5.85 -2.50 -28.56
C CYS A 543 -4.54 -2.52 -27.77
N SER A 544 -4.60 -2.99 -26.54
CA SER A 544 -3.45 -3.31 -25.71
C SER A 544 -3.21 -4.81 -25.59
N ASP A 545 -2.06 -5.22 -25.06
CA ASP A 545 -1.71 -6.63 -24.83
C ASP A 545 -2.54 -7.29 -23.71
N ILE A 546 -3.21 -6.48 -22.89
CA ILE A 546 -4.05 -6.95 -21.78
C ILE A 546 -5.54 -6.92 -22.09
N ASP A 547 -5.93 -6.36 -23.24
CA ASP A 547 -7.33 -6.28 -23.65
C ASP A 547 -7.93 -7.65 -23.97
N ASP A 548 -9.23 -7.74 -23.81
CA ASP A 548 -10.06 -8.84 -24.26
C ASP A 548 -10.78 -8.44 -25.56
N ILE A 549 -10.94 -9.38 -26.47
CA ILE A 549 -11.63 -9.19 -27.75
C ILE A 549 -12.91 -9.99 -27.75
N ILE A 550 -14.03 -9.30 -27.93
CA ILE A 550 -15.33 -9.96 -28.16
C ILE A 550 -15.53 -10.20 -29.64
N ILE A 551 -16.00 -11.39 -29.99
CA ILE A 551 -16.14 -11.86 -31.38
C ILE A 551 -17.54 -12.42 -31.58
N PHE A 552 -18.29 -11.90 -32.57
CA PHE A 552 -19.61 -12.37 -32.94
C PHE A 552 -19.57 -13.10 -34.28
N TYR A 553 -20.32 -14.20 -34.39
CA TYR A 553 -20.35 -15.07 -35.53
C TYR A 553 -21.73 -15.05 -36.24
N LYS A 554 -21.74 -15.46 -37.48
CA LYS A 554 -22.91 -15.43 -38.34
C LYS A 554 -24.03 -16.37 -37.89
N ASP A 555 -23.70 -17.40 -37.13
CA ASP A 555 -24.65 -18.35 -36.54
C ASP A 555 -25.31 -17.82 -35.23
N GLY A 556 -24.90 -16.65 -34.76
CA GLY A 556 -25.38 -16.03 -33.56
C GLY A 556 -24.56 -16.36 -32.30
N LYS A 557 -23.52 -17.15 -32.44
CA LYS A 557 -22.59 -17.39 -31.32
C LYS A 557 -21.66 -16.20 -31.12
N PHE A 558 -21.11 -16.12 -29.93
CA PHE A 558 -20.04 -15.15 -29.59
C PHE A 558 -19.16 -15.67 -28.45
N LYS A 559 -17.95 -15.19 -28.38
CA LYS A 559 -17.01 -15.48 -27.31
C LYS A 559 -16.08 -14.28 -27.07
N VAL A 560 -15.41 -14.28 -25.91
CA VAL A 560 -14.36 -13.33 -25.57
C VAL A 560 -13.04 -14.06 -25.43
N VAL A 561 -11.99 -13.54 -26.06
CA VAL A 561 -10.66 -14.09 -26.02
C VAL A 561 -9.65 -12.99 -25.69
N ARG A 562 -8.50 -13.34 -25.12
CA ARG A 562 -7.43 -12.37 -24.88
C ARG A 562 -6.70 -12.01 -26.18
N VAL A 563 -6.19 -10.79 -26.28
CA VAL A 563 -5.30 -10.36 -27.36
C VAL A 563 -4.07 -11.27 -27.40
N ALA A 564 -3.69 -11.71 -28.61
CA ALA A 564 -2.50 -12.51 -28.85
C ALA A 564 -1.88 -12.12 -30.21
N ASP A 565 -0.64 -12.54 -30.46
CA ASP A 565 0.03 -12.27 -31.72
C ASP A 565 -0.65 -12.92 -32.91
N LYS A 566 -1.14 -14.14 -32.73
CA LYS A 566 -1.94 -14.88 -33.70
C LYS A 566 -2.77 -15.94 -32.98
N LEU A 567 -4.10 -15.83 -33.11
CA LEU A 567 -5.05 -16.74 -32.48
C LEU A 567 -6.09 -17.22 -33.49
N PHE A 568 -6.33 -18.54 -33.52
CA PHE A 568 -7.44 -19.09 -34.32
C PHE A 568 -8.74 -18.92 -33.58
N VAL A 569 -9.68 -18.23 -34.20
CA VAL A 569 -10.99 -17.94 -33.61
C VAL A 569 -12.16 -18.60 -34.35
N GLY A 570 -11.88 -19.12 -35.52
CA GLY A 570 -12.90 -19.73 -36.39
C GLY A 570 -13.36 -18.83 -37.54
N LYS A 571 -14.10 -19.39 -38.48
CA LYS A 571 -14.61 -18.70 -39.68
C LYS A 571 -15.96 -18.05 -39.40
N ASN A 572 -16.48 -17.27 -40.36
CA ASN A 572 -17.80 -16.63 -40.30
C ASN A 572 -17.96 -15.55 -39.21
N VAL A 573 -16.86 -14.88 -38.82
CA VAL A 573 -16.90 -13.72 -37.95
C VAL A 573 -17.64 -12.57 -38.63
N ILE A 574 -18.67 -12.01 -37.99
CA ILE A 574 -19.41 -10.85 -38.49
C ILE A 574 -18.90 -9.54 -37.92
N TRP A 575 -18.55 -9.52 -36.63
CA TRP A 575 -18.03 -8.37 -35.96
C TRP A 575 -17.08 -8.80 -34.84
N LEU A 576 -16.06 -7.94 -34.53
CA LEU A 576 -15.18 -8.08 -33.37
C LEU A 576 -14.67 -6.71 -32.96
N GLY A 577 -14.34 -6.58 -31.67
CA GLY A 577 -13.80 -5.35 -31.10
C GLY A 577 -13.30 -5.60 -29.68
N VAL A 578 -12.71 -4.55 -29.07
CA VAL A 578 -12.27 -4.61 -27.68
C VAL A 578 -13.47 -4.77 -26.75
N PHE A 579 -13.40 -5.73 -25.84
CA PHE A 579 -14.40 -5.98 -24.81
C PHE A 579 -14.02 -5.27 -23.51
N LYS A 580 -14.87 -4.39 -23.04
CA LYS A 580 -14.75 -3.73 -21.75
C LYS A 580 -15.68 -4.41 -20.73
N LYS A 581 -15.12 -4.98 -19.67
CA LYS A 581 -15.91 -5.59 -18.59
C LYS A 581 -16.73 -4.51 -17.88
N ASN A 582 -17.98 -4.83 -17.51
CA ASN A 582 -18.94 -3.92 -16.86
C ASN A 582 -19.36 -2.70 -17.72
N ASP A 583 -19.06 -2.68 -19.02
CA ASP A 583 -19.55 -1.64 -19.91
C ASP A 583 -21.06 -1.83 -20.19
N GLN A 584 -21.86 -0.91 -19.71
CA GLN A 584 -23.31 -0.86 -19.93
C GLN A 584 -23.71 0.03 -21.10
N ARG A 585 -22.76 0.83 -21.64
CA ARG A 585 -23.06 1.80 -22.69
C ARG A 585 -22.92 1.24 -24.10
N THR A 586 -22.09 0.22 -24.30
CA THR A 586 -21.98 -0.46 -25.60
C THR A 586 -23.19 -1.37 -25.83
N ILE A 587 -24.08 -0.94 -26.73
CA ILE A 587 -25.28 -1.67 -27.11
C ILE A 587 -25.09 -2.30 -28.48
N TYR A 588 -25.43 -3.58 -28.57
CA TYR A 588 -25.42 -4.35 -29.80
C TYR A 588 -26.82 -4.42 -30.38
N ASN A 589 -26.97 -3.97 -31.64
CA ASN A 589 -28.22 -4.06 -32.36
C ASN A 589 -28.12 -5.22 -33.33
N ALA A 590 -29.09 -6.14 -33.31
CA ALA A 590 -29.05 -7.33 -34.12
C ALA A 590 -30.42 -7.70 -34.72
N VAL A 591 -30.40 -8.19 -35.96
CA VAL A 591 -31.53 -8.88 -36.57
C VAL A 591 -31.07 -10.27 -36.95
N TYR A 592 -31.82 -11.30 -36.53
CA TYR A 592 -31.49 -12.68 -36.81
C TYR A 592 -32.71 -13.48 -37.20
N ARG A 593 -32.50 -14.59 -37.95
CA ARG A 593 -33.48 -15.59 -38.26
C ARG A 593 -33.34 -16.78 -37.31
N ASP A 594 -34.41 -17.18 -36.65
CA ASP A 594 -34.44 -18.28 -35.69
C ASP A 594 -34.66 -19.63 -36.42
N GLY A 595 -33.57 -20.41 -36.59
CA GLY A 595 -33.54 -21.66 -37.32
C GLY A 595 -33.59 -21.51 -38.87
N ARG A 596 -33.54 -22.65 -39.60
CA ARG A 596 -33.44 -22.67 -41.09
C ARG A 596 -34.67 -22.12 -41.81
N LYS A 597 -35.86 -22.26 -41.23
CA LYS A 597 -37.14 -21.81 -41.77
C LYS A 597 -37.96 -20.97 -40.82
N GLY A 598 -37.32 -20.45 -39.75
CA GLY A 598 -37.97 -19.70 -38.68
C GLY A 598 -38.23 -18.23 -39.03
N TYR A 599 -38.83 -17.52 -38.07
CA TYR A 599 -39.15 -16.11 -38.17
C TYR A 599 -37.93 -15.21 -37.88
N TYR A 600 -38.08 -13.94 -38.20
CA TYR A 600 -37.02 -12.95 -38.03
C TYR A 600 -37.30 -12.12 -36.78
N TYR A 601 -36.26 -11.97 -35.96
CA TYR A 601 -36.30 -11.23 -34.68
C TYR A 601 -35.35 -10.07 -34.73
N ILE A 602 -35.72 -8.98 -34.04
CA ILE A 602 -34.92 -7.79 -33.83
C ILE A 602 -34.65 -7.62 -32.31
N LYS A 603 -33.45 -7.27 -31.91
CA LYS A 603 -33.11 -7.07 -30.52
C LYS A 603 -31.98 -6.06 -30.33
N ARG A 604 -31.98 -5.43 -29.17
CA ARG A 604 -30.90 -4.64 -28.61
C ARG A 604 -30.46 -5.27 -27.31
N PHE A 605 -29.16 -5.36 -27.10
CA PHE A 605 -28.62 -5.96 -25.87
C PHE A 605 -27.24 -5.44 -25.57
N ASN A 606 -26.83 -5.52 -24.30
CA ASN A 606 -25.47 -5.31 -23.85
C ASN A 606 -24.79 -6.62 -23.43
N VAL A 607 -23.47 -6.59 -23.28
CA VAL A 607 -22.67 -7.69 -22.77
C VAL A 607 -21.73 -7.13 -21.70
N SER A 608 -22.14 -7.18 -20.43
CA SER A 608 -21.42 -6.58 -19.32
C SER A 608 -20.43 -7.55 -18.65
N SER A 609 -20.78 -8.85 -18.57
CA SER A 609 -19.98 -9.86 -17.87
C SER A 609 -20.00 -11.21 -18.60
N ILE A 610 -18.79 -11.78 -18.81
CA ILE A 610 -18.58 -13.04 -19.56
C ILE A 610 -17.33 -13.77 -19.06
N THR A 611 -17.36 -15.09 -19.08
CA THR A 611 -16.16 -15.93 -18.88
C THR A 611 -15.40 -16.04 -20.20
N ARG A 612 -14.08 -15.83 -20.21
CA ARG A 612 -13.21 -15.98 -21.37
C ARG A 612 -13.26 -17.40 -21.93
N ASP A 613 -13.07 -17.51 -23.25
CA ASP A 613 -12.98 -18.77 -24.03
C ASP A 613 -14.25 -19.64 -24.03
N ARG A 614 -15.32 -19.17 -23.37
CA ARG A 614 -16.62 -19.82 -23.39
C ARG A 614 -17.50 -19.26 -24.53
N GLU A 615 -18.19 -20.14 -25.27
CA GLU A 615 -19.14 -19.74 -26.28
C GLU A 615 -20.53 -19.44 -25.68
N TYR A 616 -21.14 -18.39 -26.16
CA TYR A 616 -22.50 -17.93 -25.82
C TYR A 616 -23.29 -17.72 -27.08
N ASP A 617 -24.62 -17.66 -26.97
CA ASP A 617 -25.54 -17.48 -28.10
C ASP A 617 -26.43 -16.24 -27.88
N ILE A 618 -26.58 -15.42 -28.93
CA ILE A 618 -27.51 -14.28 -28.93
C ILE A 618 -28.88 -14.64 -29.54
N THR A 619 -29.05 -15.83 -30.12
CA THR A 619 -30.30 -16.33 -30.68
C THR A 619 -31.05 -17.17 -29.64
N ALA A 620 -32.16 -17.78 -30.06
CA ALA A 620 -32.87 -18.75 -29.21
C ALA A 620 -32.20 -20.14 -29.13
N GLY A 621 -31.02 -20.31 -29.74
CA GLY A 621 -30.27 -21.58 -29.75
C GLY A 621 -30.78 -22.59 -30.76
N THR A 622 -31.73 -22.22 -31.59
CA THR A 622 -32.30 -23.11 -32.62
C THR A 622 -31.28 -23.39 -33.71
N GLU A 623 -31.06 -24.66 -34.06
CA GLU A 623 -30.09 -25.06 -35.08
C GLU A 623 -30.39 -24.40 -36.43
N GLY A 624 -29.36 -23.80 -37.06
CA GLY A 624 -29.49 -23.11 -38.34
C GLY A 624 -29.97 -21.67 -38.24
N SER A 625 -29.98 -21.11 -37.05
CA SER A 625 -30.16 -19.66 -36.81
C SER A 625 -29.05 -18.87 -37.51
N ARG A 626 -29.37 -17.67 -37.99
CA ARG A 626 -28.43 -16.82 -38.73
C ARG A 626 -28.65 -15.34 -38.45
N VAL A 627 -27.59 -14.62 -38.12
CA VAL A 627 -27.59 -13.16 -38.01
C VAL A 627 -27.52 -12.53 -39.40
N LEU A 628 -28.39 -11.56 -39.66
CA LEU A 628 -28.58 -10.88 -40.95
C LEU A 628 -28.11 -9.42 -40.88
N TYR A 629 -28.22 -8.80 -39.72
CA TYR A 629 -27.75 -7.46 -39.44
C TYR A 629 -27.17 -7.42 -38.04
N PHE A 630 -26.03 -6.70 -37.91
CA PHE A 630 -25.37 -6.54 -36.63
C PHE A 630 -24.57 -5.24 -36.60
N THR A 631 -24.71 -4.44 -35.52
CA THR A 631 -23.89 -3.26 -35.22
C THR A 631 -23.56 -3.21 -33.76
N ALA A 632 -22.44 -2.58 -33.44
CA ALA A 632 -22.04 -2.26 -32.09
C ALA A 632 -22.03 -0.75 -31.93
N ASN A 633 -22.74 -0.27 -30.93
CA ASN A 633 -23.03 1.15 -30.70
C ASN A 633 -22.47 1.56 -29.32
N PRO A 634 -21.29 2.23 -29.27
CA PRO A 634 -20.56 2.50 -28.02
C PRO A 634 -21.28 3.40 -27.02
N ASN A 635 -22.28 4.13 -27.44
CA ASN A 635 -23.10 4.99 -26.61
C ASN A 635 -24.60 4.71 -26.78
N GLY A 636 -24.98 3.49 -27.12
CA GLY A 636 -26.38 3.08 -27.25
C GLY A 636 -27.14 3.76 -28.38
N GLU A 637 -26.48 4.11 -29.48
CA GLU A 637 -27.07 4.69 -30.66
C GLU A 637 -28.07 3.72 -31.26
N ALA A 638 -29.21 4.26 -31.72
CA ALA A 638 -30.33 3.50 -32.31
C ALA A 638 -30.51 3.91 -33.77
N GLU A 639 -29.93 3.14 -34.67
CA GLU A 639 -30.08 3.36 -36.10
C GLU A 639 -31.41 2.92 -36.66
N VAL A 640 -31.81 3.47 -37.81
CA VAL A 640 -32.95 3.07 -38.60
C VAL A 640 -32.49 2.15 -39.75
N ILE A 641 -33.07 0.98 -39.83
CA ILE A 641 -32.76 -0.01 -40.90
C ILE A 641 -33.90 -0.10 -41.89
N LYS A 642 -33.53 -0.33 -43.16
CA LYS A 642 -34.48 -0.70 -44.25
C LYS A 642 -34.47 -2.21 -44.45
N VAL A 643 -35.63 -2.83 -44.20
CA VAL A 643 -35.84 -4.27 -44.41
C VAL A 643 -36.52 -4.48 -45.74
N THR A 644 -35.90 -5.26 -46.64
CA THR A 644 -36.48 -5.67 -47.93
C THR A 644 -36.86 -7.14 -47.84
N LEU A 645 -38.07 -7.47 -48.23
CA LEU A 645 -38.62 -8.83 -48.19
C LEU A 645 -38.58 -9.46 -49.60
N ASP A 646 -38.52 -10.80 -49.64
CA ASP A 646 -38.77 -11.53 -50.88
C ASP A 646 -40.23 -11.42 -51.29
N PRO A 647 -40.52 -11.27 -52.58
CA PRO A 647 -41.93 -11.25 -53.08
C PRO A 647 -42.68 -12.52 -52.66
N ALA A 648 -43.80 -12.34 -52.03
CA ALA A 648 -44.67 -13.46 -51.58
C ALA A 648 -46.13 -13.15 -51.81
N PRO A 649 -47.01 -14.19 -52.08
CA PRO A 649 -48.45 -14.01 -52.16
C PRO A 649 -49.01 -13.37 -50.90
N LYS A 650 -49.91 -12.36 -51.05
CA LYS A 650 -50.50 -11.55 -49.97
C LYS A 650 -49.57 -10.50 -49.33
N LEU A 651 -48.33 -10.29 -49.80
CA LEU A 651 -47.43 -9.25 -49.34
C LEU A 651 -47.75 -7.91 -50.05
N LYS A 652 -48.28 -6.93 -49.30
CA LYS A 652 -48.63 -5.60 -49.82
C LYS A 652 -47.43 -4.64 -49.96
N ARG A 653 -46.44 -4.80 -49.15
CA ARG A 653 -45.23 -3.96 -49.16
C ARG A 653 -44.00 -4.86 -49.10
N ILE A 654 -43.07 -4.70 -50.03
CA ILE A 654 -41.82 -5.48 -50.14
C ILE A 654 -40.65 -4.86 -49.36
N PHE A 655 -40.84 -3.70 -48.80
CA PHE A 655 -39.87 -3.09 -47.91
C PHE A 655 -40.57 -2.26 -46.81
N PHE A 656 -39.93 -2.12 -45.68
CA PHE A 656 -40.31 -1.22 -44.56
C PHE A 656 -39.07 -0.79 -43.81
N ASP A 657 -39.18 0.33 -43.10
CA ASP A 657 -38.17 0.84 -42.22
C ASP A 657 -38.46 0.37 -40.79
N LYS A 658 -37.45 0.13 -40.02
CA LYS A 658 -37.58 -0.18 -38.58
C LYS A 658 -36.52 0.58 -37.82
N ASP A 659 -36.98 1.31 -36.84
CA ASP A 659 -36.15 2.06 -35.90
C ASP A 659 -35.77 1.20 -34.68
N PHE A 660 -34.47 1.16 -34.34
CA PHE A 660 -34.02 0.45 -33.16
C PHE A 660 -34.39 1.19 -31.88
N SER A 661 -34.66 2.49 -31.89
CA SER A 661 -35.09 3.24 -30.70
C SER A 661 -36.40 2.71 -30.08
N GLU A 662 -37.25 2.14 -30.92
CA GLU A 662 -38.48 1.46 -30.49
C GLU A 662 -38.26 0.09 -29.87
N VAL A 663 -37.02 -0.43 -29.84
CA VAL A 663 -36.70 -1.76 -29.34
C VAL A 663 -36.01 -1.61 -27.99
N LEU A 664 -36.64 -2.12 -26.93
CA LEU A 664 -36.09 -2.08 -25.59
C LEU A 664 -34.78 -2.86 -25.51
N ILE A 665 -33.80 -2.31 -24.76
CA ILE A 665 -32.57 -3.00 -24.44
C ILE A 665 -32.88 -4.11 -23.44
N LYS A 666 -32.51 -5.34 -23.73
CA LYS A 666 -32.75 -6.53 -22.89
C LYS A 666 -31.47 -7.33 -22.73
N GLY A 667 -31.47 -8.27 -21.82
CA GLY A 667 -30.31 -9.17 -21.61
C GLY A 667 -29.95 -9.97 -22.87
N ARG A 668 -28.70 -10.34 -23.03
CA ARG A 668 -28.16 -11.06 -24.21
C ARG A 668 -28.89 -12.34 -24.57
N ALA A 669 -29.44 -13.06 -23.59
CA ALA A 669 -30.21 -14.31 -23.81
C ALA A 669 -31.65 -14.10 -24.25
N ALA A 670 -32.19 -12.87 -24.18
CA ALA A 670 -33.56 -12.59 -24.58
C ALA A 670 -33.76 -12.84 -26.09
N LYS A 671 -34.90 -13.43 -26.48
CA LYS A 671 -35.24 -13.72 -27.87
C LYS A 671 -35.42 -12.48 -28.76
N GLY A 672 -35.74 -11.34 -28.17
CA GLY A 672 -36.04 -10.08 -28.89
C GLY A 672 -37.49 -10.03 -29.40
N ASN A 673 -37.78 -8.98 -30.17
CA ASN A 673 -39.13 -8.72 -30.72
C ASN A 673 -39.25 -9.32 -32.10
N LEU A 674 -40.45 -9.81 -32.45
CA LEU A 674 -40.71 -10.34 -33.79
C LEU A 674 -40.65 -9.21 -34.82
N LEU A 675 -39.71 -9.29 -35.77
CA LEU A 675 -39.57 -8.32 -36.85
C LEU A 675 -40.53 -8.64 -38.01
N THR A 676 -40.46 -9.87 -38.53
CA THR A 676 -41.37 -10.32 -39.61
C THR A 676 -41.43 -11.86 -39.69
N LYS A 677 -42.54 -12.37 -40.21
CA LYS A 677 -42.73 -13.78 -40.54
C LYS A 677 -42.39 -14.10 -42.01
N PHE A 678 -42.18 -13.05 -42.84
CA PHE A 678 -41.88 -13.19 -44.25
C PHE A 678 -40.37 -13.31 -44.47
N GLN A 679 -40.03 -13.90 -45.64
CA GLN A 679 -38.63 -14.09 -46.00
C GLN A 679 -37.95 -12.72 -46.21
N VAL A 680 -36.83 -12.48 -45.52
CA VAL A 680 -36.02 -11.26 -45.68
C VAL A 680 -35.00 -11.47 -46.76
N HIS A 681 -35.04 -10.60 -47.76
CA HIS A 681 -34.09 -10.57 -48.87
C HIS A 681 -32.79 -9.87 -48.44
N ARG A 682 -32.91 -8.64 -47.90
CA ARG A 682 -31.80 -7.78 -47.51
C ARG A 682 -32.20 -6.84 -46.38
N ILE A 683 -31.24 -6.58 -45.49
CA ILE A 683 -31.29 -5.49 -44.48
C ILE A 683 -30.13 -4.54 -44.72
N GLY A 684 -30.42 -3.26 -44.74
CA GLY A 684 -29.40 -2.21 -44.91
C GLY A 684 -29.64 -1.07 -43.92
N LEU A 685 -28.59 -0.38 -43.54
CA LEU A 685 -28.65 0.87 -42.76
C LEU A 685 -29.38 1.93 -43.63
N LYS A 686 -30.33 2.63 -43.05
CA LYS A 686 -31.01 3.79 -43.65
C LYS A 686 -30.47 5.10 -43.11
N SER A 687 -30.39 5.23 -41.82
CA SER A 687 -29.83 6.40 -41.15
C SER A 687 -29.24 5.99 -39.81
N HIS A 688 -28.19 6.73 -39.40
CA HIS A 688 -27.68 6.66 -38.04
C HIS A 688 -28.69 7.31 -37.09
N GLY A 689 -28.81 6.80 -35.89
CA GLY A 689 -29.69 7.31 -34.86
C GLY A 689 -28.92 7.95 -33.71
N HIS A 690 -29.67 8.45 -32.77
CA HIS A 690 -29.14 9.06 -31.57
C HIS A 690 -29.02 8.06 -30.44
N SER A 691 -28.27 8.45 -29.39
CA SER A 691 -28.17 7.68 -28.15
C SER A 691 -29.56 7.58 -27.48
N THR A 692 -29.90 6.40 -26.99
CA THR A 692 -31.12 6.15 -26.19
C THR A 692 -30.80 5.95 -24.71
N LEU A 693 -29.55 6.13 -24.32
CA LEU A 693 -29.07 6.06 -22.94
C LEU A 693 -29.08 7.46 -22.32
N GLY A 694 -29.16 7.54 -21.00
CA GLY A 694 -29.04 8.79 -20.25
C GLY A 694 -27.66 9.47 -20.44
N GLY A 695 -27.51 10.62 -19.84
CA GLY A 695 -26.35 11.48 -20.00
C GLY A 695 -25.01 10.75 -19.82
N ARG A 696 -23.97 11.31 -20.40
CA ARG A 696 -22.59 10.81 -20.28
C ARG A 696 -21.76 11.83 -19.51
N LYS A 697 -21.08 11.41 -18.44
CA LYS A 697 -20.12 12.25 -17.73
C LYS A 697 -18.91 12.53 -18.60
N VAL A 698 -18.50 13.79 -18.65
CA VAL A 698 -17.37 14.27 -19.48
C VAL A 698 -16.40 15.01 -18.60
N TRP A 699 -15.11 14.67 -18.72
CA TRP A 699 -14.00 15.33 -18.02
C TRP A 699 -13.09 16.04 -19.00
N TYR A 700 -12.48 17.13 -18.55
CA TYR A 700 -11.45 17.86 -19.29
C TYR A 700 -10.10 17.71 -18.61
N ASP A 701 -9.13 17.24 -19.36
CA ASP A 701 -7.74 17.12 -18.94
C ASP A 701 -6.94 18.34 -19.44
N PRO A 702 -6.53 19.25 -18.54
CA PRO A 702 -5.80 20.46 -18.92
C PRO A 702 -4.35 20.18 -19.37
N ASP A 703 -3.75 19.03 -19.03
CA ASP A 703 -2.38 18.69 -19.39
C ASP A 703 -2.23 18.39 -20.88
N VAL A 704 -3.29 17.87 -21.48
CA VAL A 704 -3.34 17.52 -22.90
C VAL A 704 -4.37 18.31 -23.69
N ASN A 705 -5.10 19.24 -23.06
CA ASN A 705 -6.19 20.03 -23.65
C ASN A 705 -7.24 19.18 -24.37
N ARG A 706 -7.66 18.07 -23.76
CA ARG A 706 -8.63 17.15 -24.34
C ARG A 706 -9.72 16.72 -23.35
N LEU A 707 -10.83 16.27 -23.94
CA LEU A 707 -11.89 15.63 -23.19
C LEU A 707 -11.55 14.15 -22.99
N ASN A 708 -12.12 13.57 -21.94
CA ASN A 708 -12.10 12.13 -21.70
C ASN A 708 -13.39 11.70 -20.96
N TYR A 709 -13.59 10.38 -20.89
CA TYR A 709 -14.70 9.73 -20.20
C TYR A 709 -14.20 8.78 -19.10
N ASP A 710 -12.90 8.88 -18.79
CA ASP A 710 -12.16 7.95 -17.93
C ASP A 710 -11.85 8.58 -16.55
N GLU A 711 -12.57 9.65 -16.17
CA GLU A 711 -12.49 10.32 -14.87
C GLU A 711 -11.16 11.04 -14.59
N HIS A 712 -10.44 11.47 -15.63
CA HIS A 712 -9.19 12.23 -15.51
C HIS A 712 -9.41 13.73 -15.69
N GLY A 713 -8.86 14.54 -14.77
CA GLY A 713 -8.94 15.99 -14.79
C GLY A 713 -10.24 16.53 -14.18
N ARG A 714 -10.78 17.63 -14.71
CA ARG A 714 -11.95 18.34 -14.18
C ARG A 714 -13.25 17.82 -14.80
N LEU A 715 -14.22 17.41 -13.97
CA LEU A 715 -15.58 17.06 -14.41
C LEU A 715 -16.29 18.31 -14.97
N LEU A 716 -16.78 18.22 -16.20
CA LEU A 716 -17.59 19.27 -16.84
C LEU A 716 -19.09 19.06 -16.62
N GLY A 717 -19.53 17.88 -16.21
CA GLY A 717 -20.92 17.53 -16.00
C GLY A 717 -21.37 16.34 -16.82
N GLU A 718 -22.69 16.13 -16.83
CA GLU A 718 -23.35 15.08 -17.60
C GLU A 718 -23.96 15.64 -18.89
N PHE A 719 -23.64 15.02 -20.03
CA PHE A 719 -24.02 15.49 -21.36
C PHE A 719 -24.94 14.49 -22.04
N ASN A 720 -26.09 14.94 -22.46
CA ASN A 720 -27.02 14.20 -23.30
C ASN A 720 -26.72 14.41 -24.80
N ASP A 721 -27.33 13.60 -25.63
CA ASP A 721 -27.21 13.79 -27.09
C ASP A 721 -27.80 15.16 -27.51
N GLY A 722 -26.99 15.96 -28.22
CA GLY A 722 -27.34 17.33 -28.58
C GLY A 722 -26.77 18.42 -27.69
N ASP A 723 -26.29 18.08 -26.48
CA ASP A 723 -25.56 19.03 -25.63
C ASP A 723 -24.24 19.45 -26.28
N GLN A 724 -23.81 20.66 -25.95
CA GLN A 724 -22.56 21.22 -26.47
C GLN A 724 -21.73 21.81 -25.33
N ILE A 725 -20.43 21.91 -25.57
CA ILE A 725 -19.49 22.57 -24.67
C ILE A 725 -19.30 24.00 -25.12
N LEU A 726 -19.47 24.94 -24.20
CA LEU A 726 -19.09 26.33 -24.36
C LEU A 726 -17.59 26.47 -24.07
N VAL A 727 -16.87 27.00 -25.06
CA VAL A 727 -15.44 27.27 -24.96
C VAL A 727 -15.29 28.80 -24.96
N ILE A 728 -14.68 29.35 -23.93
CA ILE A 728 -14.37 30.77 -23.76
C ILE A 728 -12.83 30.88 -23.68
N LEU A 729 -12.28 31.75 -24.51
CA LEU A 729 -10.86 32.04 -24.57
C LEU A 729 -10.51 33.35 -23.84
N LYS A 730 -9.30 33.46 -23.32
CA LYS A 730 -8.82 34.65 -22.57
C LYS A 730 -8.85 35.97 -23.39
N ASN A 731 -8.88 35.86 -24.70
CA ASN A 731 -9.00 37.01 -25.61
C ASN A 731 -10.44 37.44 -25.85
N GLY A 732 -11.43 36.89 -25.16
CA GLY A 732 -12.85 37.16 -25.29
C GLY A 732 -13.53 36.48 -26.48
N ASP A 733 -12.87 35.61 -27.18
CA ASP A 733 -13.52 34.73 -28.16
C ASP A 733 -14.29 33.62 -27.47
N TYR A 734 -15.42 33.21 -28.03
CA TYR A 734 -16.15 32.03 -27.64
C TYR A 734 -16.72 31.26 -28.83
N TYR A 735 -16.94 29.96 -28.65
CA TYR A 735 -17.59 29.08 -29.61
C TYR A 735 -18.13 27.83 -28.93
N LEU A 736 -19.01 27.09 -29.62
CA LEU A 736 -19.53 25.82 -29.15
C LEU A 736 -18.84 24.66 -29.84
N SER A 737 -18.47 23.68 -29.06
CA SER A 737 -17.87 22.42 -29.49
C SER A 737 -18.73 21.23 -29.09
N GLY A 738 -18.57 20.11 -29.82
CA GLY A 738 -19.09 18.82 -29.35
C GLY A 738 -18.27 18.29 -28.17
N PHE A 739 -18.79 17.28 -27.49
CA PHE A 739 -18.13 16.66 -26.34
C PHE A 739 -17.42 15.33 -26.68
N ASP A 740 -16.99 15.15 -27.92
CA ASP A 740 -16.22 13.96 -28.34
C ASP A 740 -14.79 14.00 -27.73
N ALA A 741 -14.32 12.85 -27.20
CA ALA A 741 -12.98 12.74 -26.62
C ALA A 741 -11.82 13.04 -27.57
N ASN A 742 -12.05 13.03 -28.88
CA ASN A 742 -11.03 13.37 -29.87
C ASN A 742 -10.84 14.89 -30.05
N VAL A 743 -11.72 15.74 -29.49
CA VAL A 743 -11.64 17.19 -29.59
C VAL A 743 -10.41 17.67 -28.79
N HIS A 744 -9.56 18.45 -29.46
CA HIS A 744 -8.42 19.14 -28.86
C HIS A 744 -8.75 20.64 -28.80
N PHE A 745 -8.52 21.24 -27.65
CA PHE A 745 -8.77 22.64 -27.37
C PHE A 745 -7.46 23.44 -27.43
N GLU A 746 -7.60 24.76 -27.49
CA GLU A 746 -6.47 25.71 -27.56
C GLU A 746 -5.86 25.93 -26.14
N ASP A 747 -4.59 26.37 -26.11
CA ASP A 747 -3.88 26.59 -24.83
C ASP A 747 -4.37 27.83 -24.04
N ASN A 748 -5.12 28.75 -24.67
CA ASN A 748 -5.57 30.01 -24.08
C ASN A 748 -7.02 29.98 -23.58
N ILE A 749 -7.50 28.82 -23.15
CA ILE A 749 -8.84 28.65 -22.56
C ILE A 749 -8.95 29.47 -21.26
N ASP A 750 -10.04 30.23 -21.13
CA ASP A 750 -10.47 30.87 -19.90
C ASP A 750 -11.48 29.97 -19.15
N ARG A 751 -12.56 29.55 -19.87
CA ARG A 751 -13.59 28.66 -19.33
C ARG A 751 -13.99 27.58 -20.32
N LEU A 752 -14.36 26.43 -19.77
CA LEU A 752 -14.90 25.30 -20.50
C LEU A 752 -16.02 24.67 -19.67
N GLU A 753 -17.25 24.68 -20.17
CA GLU A 753 -18.40 24.16 -19.43
C GLU A 753 -19.52 23.72 -20.38
N LYS A 754 -20.56 23.09 -19.82
CA LYS A 754 -21.77 22.75 -20.59
C LYS A 754 -22.50 24.01 -20.99
N TYR A 755 -22.85 24.16 -22.28
CA TYR A 755 -23.59 25.29 -22.79
C TYR A 755 -25.04 25.30 -22.32
N MET A 756 -25.48 26.40 -21.74
CA MET A 756 -26.84 26.71 -21.35
C MET A 756 -27.29 27.98 -22.06
N ALA A 757 -28.38 27.92 -22.85
CA ALA A 757 -28.82 29.02 -23.70
C ALA A 757 -29.35 30.23 -22.92
N ASP A 758 -29.88 29.99 -21.74
CA ASP A 758 -30.49 30.97 -20.82
C ASP A 758 -29.53 31.54 -19.79
N LYS A 759 -28.26 31.05 -19.77
CA LYS A 759 -27.23 31.51 -18.83
C LYS A 759 -26.79 32.94 -19.11
N VAL A 760 -26.97 33.81 -18.15
CA VAL A 760 -26.57 35.22 -18.25
C VAL A 760 -25.14 35.40 -17.81
N TRP A 761 -24.34 36.03 -18.62
CA TRP A 761 -22.94 36.37 -18.37
C TRP A 761 -22.79 37.86 -18.06
N SER A 762 -21.99 38.19 -17.07
CA SER A 762 -21.58 39.55 -16.74
C SER A 762 -20.06 39.66 -16.95
N CYS A 763 -19.69 40.67 -17.77
CA CYS A 763 -18.27 40.89 -18.10
C CYS A 763 -17.89 42.34 -17.82
N VAL A 764 -16.74 42.52 -17.17
CA VAL A 764 -16.07 43.83 -17.04
C VAL A 764 -14.88 43.84 -17.98
N LEU A 765 -14.78 44.86 -18.80
CA LEU A 765 -13.74 44.96 -19.80
C LEU A 765 -13.23 46.38 -19.98
N TYR A 766 -11.97 46.54 -20.41
CA TYR A 766 -11.46 47.79 -20.99
C TYR A 766 -11.71 47.75 -22.49
N ASP A 767 -12.43 48.76 -22.96
CA ASP A 767 -12.75 48.90 -24.38
C ASP A 767 -11.77 49.90 -25.03
N ALA A 768 -10.83 49.37 -25.80
CA ALA A 768 -9.78 50.16 -26.46
C ALA A 768 -10.31 51.13 -27.50
N ASP A 769 -11.47 50.85 -28.12
CA ASP A 769 -12.12 51.74 -29.08
C ASP A 769 -12.81 52.96 -28.41
N ASN A 770 -12.97 52.90 -27.09
CA ASN A 770 -13.65 53.89 -26.28
C ASN A 770 -12.77 54.50 -25.18
N GLN A 771 -11.58 54.94 -25.54
CA GLN A 771 -10.61 55.60 -24.68
C GLN A 771 -10.08 54.74 -23.53
N GLY A 772 -10.23 53.41 -23.62
CA GLY A 772 -9.76 52.48 -22.61
C GLY A 772 -10.47 52.57 -21.26
N TYR A 773 -11.69 53.12 -21.21
CA TYR A 773 -12.49 53.10 -19.99
C TYR A 773 -13.04 51.70 -19.68
N PRO A 774 -13.27 51.39 -18.41
CA PRO A 774 -13.91 50.14 -18.00
C PRO A 774 -15.43 50.18 -18.28
N TYR A 775 -15.91 49.13 -18.93
CA TYR A 775 -17.32 48.89 -19.24
C TYR A 775 -17.82 47.60 -18.60
N VAL A 776 -19.09 47.58 -18.19
CA VAL A 776 -19.79 46.38 -17.73
C VAL A 776 -20.81 45.98 -18.78
N LYS A 777 -20.86 44.71 -19.11
CA LYS A 777 -21.85 44.07 -20.02
C LYS A 777 -22.57 42.95 -19.31
N ARG A 778 -23.88 42.81 -19.57
CA ARG A 778 -24.63 41.56 -19.26
C ARG A 778 -25.28 41.07 -20.55
N PHE A 779 -25.04 39.81 -20.87
CA PHE A 779 -25.46 39.24 -22.14
C PHE A 779 -25.66 37.74 -22.07
N LEU A 780 -26.37 37.17 -23.08
CA LEU A 780 -26.46 35.74 -23.35
C LEU A 780 -25.49 35.40 -24.47
N MET A 781 -24.84 34.25 -24.38
CA MET A 781 -24.00 33.72 -25.43
C MET A 781 -24.84 32.99 -26.47
N GLU A 782 -24.76 33.38 -27.73
CA GLU A 782 -25.52 32.79 -28.82
C GLU A 782 -24.90 31.48 -29.26
N ALA A 783 -25.73 30.48 -29.58
CA ALA A 783 -25.27 29.19 -30.09
C ALA A 783 -24.54 29.34 -31.43
N THR A 784 -23.25 29.15 -31.44
CA THR A 784 -22.43 29.27 -32.66
C THR A 784 -21.23 28.32 -32.63
N LYS A 785 -20.94 27.72 -33.79
CA LYS A 785 -19.69 26.93 -33.99
C LYS A 785 -18.52 27.78 -34.52
N ARG A 786 -18.81 29.02 -34.92
CA ARG A 786 -17.79 29.99 -35.37
C ARG A 786 -17.35 30.83 -34.18
N LYS A 787 -16.07 31.15 -34.09
CA LYS A 787 -15.54 32.04 -33.07
C LYS A 787 -16.26 33.40 -33.16
N GLN A 788 -16.74 33.88 -32.06
CA GLN A 788 -17.30 35.19 -31.88
C GLN A 788 -16.67 35.85 -30.66
N ASN A 789 -16.43 37.16 -30.76
CA ASN A 789 -15.81 37.94 -29.70
C ASN A 789 -16.83 38.83 -28.99
N TYR A 790 -16.89 38.77 -27.66
CA TYR A 790 -17.79 39.61 -26.87
C TYR A 790 -17.11 40.84 -26.28
N ILE A 791 -15.75 40.94 -26.33
CA ILE A 791 -15.00 42.11 -25.85
C ILE A 791 -14.97 43.23 -26.91
N GLY A 792 -14.88 42.84 -28.20
CA GLY A 792 -14.70 43.72 -29.33
C GLY A 792 -13.57 43.26 -30.25
N GLU A 793 -13.51 43.84 -31.48
CA GLU A 793 -12.52 43.43 -32.49
C GLU A 793 -11.13 44.06 -32.28
N ASN A 794 -11.00 45.00 -31.34
CA ASN A 794 -9.74 45.68 -31.09
C ASN A 794 -8.85 44.82 -30.17
N GLU A 795 -7.68 44.41 -30.66
CA GLU A 795 -6.73 43.56 -29.93
C GLU A 795 -6.21 44.14 -28.60
N ASN A 796 -6.35 45.46 -28.40
CA ASN A 796 -5.95 46.13 -27.17
C ASN A 796 -7.08 46.16 -26.11
N SER A 797 -8.27 45.69 -26.44
CA SER A 797 -9.35 45.50 -25.45
C SER A 797 -9.04 44.32 -24.55
N GLN A 798 -9.31 44.51 -23.26
CA GLN A 798 -8.93 43.46 -22.27
C GLN A 798 -10.12 43.11 -21.39
N GLN A 799 -10.35 41.84 -21.17
CA GLN A 799 -11.26 41.35 -20.15
C GLN A 799 -10.63 41.51 -18.76
N ILE A 800 -11.34 42.11 -17.83
CA ILE A 800 -10.95 42.28 -16.44
C ILE A 800 -11.57 41.14 -15.61
N LEU A 801 -12.87 40.91 -15.78
CA LEU A 801 -13.64 39.90 -15.04
C LEU A 801 -14.73 39.32 -15.92
N LEU A 802 -14.95 38.02 -15.83
CA LEU A 802 -16.11 37.33 -16.42
C LEU A 802 -16.74 36.46 -15.35
N THR A 803 -18.04 36.68 -15.09
CA THR A 803 -18.79 35.87 -14.10
C THR A 803 -20.15 35.45 -14.64
N ASP A 804 -20.61 34.31 -14.18
CA ASP A 804 -21.91 33.71 -14.42
C ASP A 804 -22.83 33.78 -13.18
N THR A 805 -22.38 34.44 -12.12
CA THR A 805 -23.17 34.67 -10.91
C THR A 805 -24.48 35.37 -11.26
N VAL A 806 -25.61 34.88 -10.76
CA VAL A 806 -26.94 35.40 -11.13
C VAL A 806 -27.14 36.86 -10.66
N TYR A 807 -26.65 37.18 -9.46
CA TYR A 807 -26.68 38.49 -8.84
C TYR A 807 -25.26 38.98 -8.53
N PRO A 808 -24.45 39.33 -9.53
CA PRO A 808 -23.04 39.64 -9.31
C PRO A 808 -22.87 41.01 -8.67
N ARG A 809 -21.99 41.09 -7.69
CA ARG A 809 -21.56 42.30 -6.99
C ARG A 809 -20.07 42.52 -7.21
N LEU A 810 -19.71 43.74 -7.51
CA LEU A 810 -18.32 44.11 -7.77
C LEU A 810 -17.82 45.09 -6.72
N LEU A 811 -16.63 44.86 -6.20
CA LEU A 811 -15.87 45.84 -5.41
C LEU A 811 -14.86 46.52 -6.35
N VAL A 812 -15.07 47.80 -6.61
CA VAL A 812 -14.17 48.62 -7.42
C VAL A 812 -13.24 49.37 -6.49
N THR A 813 -11.95 49.16 -6.59
CA THR A 813 -10.92 49.90 -5.86
C THR A 813 -10.27 50.90 -6.80
N TYR A 814 -10.37 52.19 -6.46
CA TYR A 814 -9.77 53.26 -7.24
C TYR A 814 -8.26 53.37 -6.98
N GLY A 815 -7.48 53.74 -8.00
CA GLY A 815 -6.01 53.79 -7.94
C GLY A 815 -5.41 55.00 -8.60
N GLY A 816 -4.11 55.07 -8.62
CA GLY A 816 -3.37 56.18 -9.22
C GLY A 816 -3.78 57.56 -8.67
N ASN A 817 -4.14 58.48 -9.55
CA ASN A 817 -4.58 59.83 -9.16
C ASN A 817 -5.94 59.83 -8.46
N ASP A 818 -6.71 58.78 -8.57
CA ASP A 818 -8.07 58.63 -8.00
C ASP A 818 -8.13 57.78 -6.74
N ALA A 819 -6.99 57.32 -6.19
CA ALA A 819 -6.89 56.45 -5.03
C ALA A 819 -7.58 57.00 -3.76
N TYR A 820 -7.73 58.34 -3.65
CA TYR A 820 -8.42 59.00 -2.54
C TYR A 820 -9.92 58.68 -2.46
N ARG A 821 -10.51 58.06 -3.52
CA ARG A 821 -11.94 57.66 -3.56
C ARG A 821 -12.21 56.38 -2.80
N GLY A 822 -11.20 55.62 -2.48
CA GLY A 822 -11.34 54.33 -1.75
C GLY A 822 -11.97 53.24 -2.59
N THR A 823 -13.00 52.62 -2.09
CA THR A 823 -13.70 51.47 -2.72
C THR A 823 -15.17 51.78 -2.96
N GLU A 824 -15.75 51.24 -4.03
CA GLU A 824 -17.18 51.37 -4.37
C GLU A 824 -17.76 49.98 -4.68
N GLU A 825 -18.90 49.66 -4.07
CA GLU A 825 -19.62 48.40 -4.35
C GLU A 825 -20.70 48.66 -5.41
N ILE A 826 -20.77 47.80 -6.40
CA ILE A 826 -21.72 47.90 -7.51
C ILE A 826 -22.52 46.59 -7.64
N ASP A 827 -23.85 46.73 -7.52
CA ASP A 827 -24.79 45.67 -7.91
C ASP A 827 -24.95 45.70 -9.44
N VAL A 828 -24.43 44.70 -10.13
CA VAL A 828 -24.40 44.64 -11.59
C VAL A 828 -25.80 44.50 -12.19
N GLU A 829 -26.73 43.87 -11.52
CA GLU A 829 -28.12 43.71 -11.99
C GLU A 829 -28.84 45.04 -12.02
N GLN A 830 -28.66 45.86 -10.99
CA GLN A 830 -29.24 47.19 -10.93
C GLN A 830 -28.50 48.16 -11.86
N PHE A 831 -27.21 47.94 -12.07
CA PHE A 831 -26.38 48.79 -12.87
C PHE A 831 -26.69 48.66 -14.37
N ILE A 832 -26.89 47.44 -14.89
CA ILE A 832 -27.11 47.16 -16.31
C ILE A 832 -28.05 45.97 -16.54
N SER A 833 -29.05 46.14 -17.40
CA SER A 833 -29.92 45.05 -17.87
C SER A 833 -29.20 44.17 -18.92
N VAL A 834 -29.69 42.92 -19.06
CA VAL A 834 -29.21 41.97 -20.08
C VAL A 834 -29.46 42.52 -21.49
N LYS A 835 -28.42 42.46 -22.32
CA LYS A 835 -28.46 42.90 -23.73
C LYS A 835 -27.79 41.87 -24.64
N GLY A 836 -27.86 42.05 -25.96
CA GLY A 836 -27.14 41.17 -26.90
C GLY A 836 -25.62 41.26 -26.70
N PHE A 837 -24.91 40.17 -26.97
CA PHE A 837 -23.47 40.05 -26.71
C PHE A 837 -22.63 41.08 -27.50
N LYS A 838 -23.10 41.59 -28.63
CA LYS A 838 -22.46 42.64 -29.41
C LYS A 838 -22.68 44.07 -28.86
N ALA A 839 -23.53 44.25 -27.84
CA ALA A 839 -23.76 45.53 -27.23
C ALA A 839 -22.49 46.04 -26.54
N LYS A 840 -22.27 47.38 -26.62
CA LYS A 840 -21.07 48.02 -26.07
C LYS A 840 -20.94 47.94 -24.54
N GLY A 841 -22.05 47.74 -23.83
CA GLY A 841 -22.10 47.79 -22.37
C GLY A 841 -22.32 49.21 -21.83
N LYS A 842 -22.31 49.34 -20.51
CA LYS A 842 -22.42 50.59 -19.79
C LYS A 842 -21.07 50.92 -19.15
N ARG A 843 -20.61 52.19 -19.35
CA ARG A 843 -19.36 52.63 -18.72
C ARG A 843 -19.48 52.56 -17.22
N LEU A 844 -18.51 51.91 -16.59
CA LEU A 844 -18.44 51.69 -15.14
C LEU A 844 -18.05 53.01 -14.46
N THR A 845 -16.93 53.59 -14.87
CA THR A 845 -16.40 54.84 -14.34
C THR A 845 -15.48 55.52 -15.37
N THR A 846 -15.15 56.77 -15.11
CA THR A 846 -14.13 57.54 -15.84
C THR A 846 -12.83 57.68 -15.04
N TRP A 847 -12.84 57.15 -13.80
CA TRP A 847 -11.74 57.26 -12.86
C TRP A 847 -10.78 56.09 -13.02
N GLN A 848 -9.55 56.28 -12.53
CA GLN A 848 -8.53 55.24 -12.61
C GLN A 848 -8.80 54.14 -11.59
N ILE A 849 -8.86 52.88 -12.04
CA ILE A 849 -9.12 51.72 -11.21
C ILE A 849 -7.81 50.98 -10.90
N ALA A 850 -7.63 50.55 -9.65
CA ALA A 850 -6.55 49.69 -9.21
C ALA A 850 -6.92 48.19 -9.33
N SER A 851 -8.11 47.81 -8.85
CA SER A 851 -8.63 46.46 -8.96
C SER A 851 -10.16 46.41 -9.03
N ILE A 852 -10.68 45.32 -9.60
CA ILE A 852 -12.10 44.97 -9.55
C ILE A 852 -12.19 43.54 -9.10
N GLU A 853 -12.91 43.29 -8.03
CA GLU A 853 -13.10 41.99 -7.41
C GLU A 853 -14.58 41.64 -7.33
N GLU A 854 -14.93 40.39 -7.50
CA GLU A 854 -16.29 39.90 -7.31
C GLU A 854 -16.54 39.63 -5.83
N LEU A 855 -17.62 40.17 -5.28
CA LEU A 855 -18.08 39.91 -3.91
C LEU A 855 -19.17 38.83 -3.91
N GLU A 856 -19.33 38.16 -2.78
CA GLU A 856 -20.44 37.22 -2.61
C GLU A 856 -21.79 37.90 -2.82
N PRO A 857 -22.72 37.26 -3.55
CA PRO A 857 -24.03 37.84 -3.81
C PRO A 857 -24.85 37.92 -2.52
N LEU A 858 -25.62 39.00 -2.37
CA LEU A 858 -26.54 39.17 -1.22
C LEU A 858 -27.88 38.41 -1.39
N ARG A 859 -28.14 37.92 -2.58
CA ARG A 859 -29.34 37.18 -2.96
C ARG A 859 -28.91 35.96 -3.72
N PHE A 860 -29.60 34.84 -3.45
CA PHE A 860 -29.41 33.59 -4.17
C PHE A 860 -30.68 33.28 -4.96
N PRO A 861 -30.61 32.68 -6.16
CA PRO A 861 -31.81 32.22 -6.86
C PRO A 861 -32.53 31.18 -5.97
N GLU A 862 -33.86 31.23 -5.95
CA GLU A 862 -34.65 30.17 -5.30
C GLU A 862 -34.24 28.83 -5.94
N PRO A 863 -34.02 27.76 -5.17
CA PRO A 863 -33.71 26.47 -5.74
C PRO A 863 -34.90 26.06 -6.63
N GLU A 864 -34.64 25.78 -7.90
CA GLU A 864 -35.62 25.14 -8.76
C GLU A 864 -36.02 23.82 -8.07
N GLU A 865 -37.31 23.64 -7.75
CA GLU A 865 -37.85 22.36 -7.30
C GLU A 865 -37.55 21.36 -8.41
N GLU A 866 -36.61 20.45 -8.17
CA GLU A 866 -36.42 19.29 -9.03
C GLU A 866 -37.80 18.60 -9.12
N PRO A 867 -38.33 18.31 -10.32
CA PRO A 867 -39.55 17.55 -10.43
C PRO A 867 -39.33 16.25 -9.70
N ALA A 868 -40.15 15.98 -8.68
CA ALA A 868 -40.14 14.78 -7.88
C ALA A 868 -40.03 13.58 -8.83
N GLU A 869 -38.88 12.91 -8.81
CA GLU A 869 -38.74 11.60 -9.43
C GLU A 869 -39.82 10.73 -8.79
N THR A 870 -40.82 10.42 -9.53
CA THR A 870 -41.72 9.31 -9.21
C THR A 870 -40.82 8.07 -9.21
N GLU A 871 -40.44 7.63 -8.00
CA GLU A 871 -39.90 6.29 -7.79
C GLU A 871 -40.98 5.29 -8.32
N GLU A 872 -40.84 4.91 -9.57
CA GLU A 872 -41.38 3.62 -10.01
C GLU A 872 -40.48 2.59 -9.28
N GLU A 873 -41.03 2.03 -8.19
CA GLU A 873 -40.50 0.81 -7.58
C GLU A 873 -40.47 -0.27 -8.68
N GLU A 874 -39.33 -0.40 -9.35
CA GLU A 874 -38.98 -1.64 -10.03
C GLU A 874 -38.82 -2.69 -8.91
N GLU A 875 -39.85 -3.48 -8.67
CA GLU A 875 -39.70 -4.77 -8.00
C GLU A 875 -38.68 -5.60 -8.79
N ASN A 876 -37.41 -5.42 -8.43
CA ASN A 876 -36.39 -6.41 -8.71
C ASN A 876 -36.69 -7.63 -7.81
N LEU A 877 -37.55 -8.50 -8.28
CA LEU A 877 -37.69 -9.85 -7.78
C LEU A 877 -36.34 -10.56 -8.03
N ASP A 878 -35.49 -10.52 -6.99
CA ASP A 878 -34.33 -11.40 -6.89
C ASP A 878 -34.86 -12.84 -6.85
N PRO A 879 -34.62 -13.71 -7.86
CA PRO A 879 -35.12 -15.07 -7.89
C PRO A 879 -34.62 -15.95 -6.74
N ASP A 880 -33.66 -15.45 -5.93
CA ASP A 880 -33.07 -16.15 -4.78
C ASP A 880 -33.51 -15.55 -3.43
N ALA A 881 -34.41 -14.55 -3.40
CA ALA A 881 -34.92 -13.97 -2.17
C ALA A 881 -35.78 -14.99 -1.42
N GLY A 882 -35.23 -15.60 -0.40
CA GLY A 882 -35.86 -16.64 0.44
C GLY A 882 -35.08 -17.93 0.57
N LYS A 883 -33.94 -18.07 -0.15
CA LYS A 883 -33.07 -19.25 -0.04
C LYS A 883 -31.92 -18.98 0.95
N SER A 884 -31.55 -19.98 1.74
CA SER A 884 -30.35 -19.88 2.56
C SER A 884 -29.09 -19.90 1.70
N GLN A 885 -27.99 -19.31 2.19
CA GLN A 885 -26.69 -19.32 1.49
C GLN A 885 -26.24 -20.75 1.12
N GLN A 886 -26.63 -21.75 1.90
CA GLN A 886 -26.31 -23.15 1.65
C GLN A 886 -27.12 -23.71 0.49
N GLN A 887 -28.40 -23.38 0.36
CA GLN A 887 -29.26 -23.81 -0.74
C GLN A 887 -28.82 -23.23 -2.08
N VAL A 888 -28.35 -21.97 -2.10
CA VAL A 888 -27.79 -21.34 -3.30
C VAL A 888 -26.45 -22.01 -3.68
N LEU A 889 -25.66 -22.42 -2.72
CA LEU A 889 -24.40 -23.12 -2.95
C LEU A 889 -24.62 -24.55 -3.50
N ASP A 890 -25.60 -25.25 -2.97
CA ASP A 890 -25.96 -26.62 -3.37
C ASP A 890 -26.55 -26.67 -4.81
N GLU A 891 -27.37 -25.68 -5.21
CA GLU A 891 -27.83 -25.50 -6.59
C GLU A 891 -26.68 -25.15 -7.55
N LEU A 892 -25.70 -24.34 -7.11
CA LEU A 892 -24.55 -23.96 -7.93
C LEU A 892 -23.56 -25.12 -8.11
N THR A 893 -23.44 -26.00 -7.12
CA THR A 893 -22.47 -27.11 -7.13
C THR A 893 -23.09 -28.43 -7.59
N GLY A 894 -24.39 -28.53 -7.66
CA GLY A 894 -25.11 -29.75 -8.03
C GLY A 894 -25.05 -30.86 -6.96
N GLN A 895 -24.71 -30.49 -5.72
CA GLN A 895 -24.68 -31.42 -4.57
C GLN A 895 -25.97 -31.25 -3.76
N LEU A 896 -26.68 -32.35 -3.53
CA LEU A 896 -27.83 -32.42 -2.63
C LEU A 896 -27.30 -32.52 -1.17
N SER A 897 -27.88 -31.73 -0.27
CA SER A 897 -27.57 -31.79 1.17
C SER A 897 -27.96 -33.17 1.75
N LEU A 898 -27.09 -33.77 2.48
CA LEU A 898 -27.25 -35.13 3.06
C LEU A 898 -27.98 -35.10 4.43
N PHE A 899 -28.37 -33.95 4.95
CA PHE A 899 -29.04 -33.81 6.23
C PHE A 899 -30.33 -33.03 6.10
N PRO A 900 -31.49 -33.56 6.53
CA PRO A 900 -32.72 -32.79 6.61
C PRO A 900 -32.63 -31.74 7.73
N ASP A 901 -33.11 -30.55 7.46
CA ASP A 901 -33.25 -29.48 8.44
C ASP A 901 -34.11 -29.97 9.62
N ASP A 902 -33.57 -30.02 10.82
CA ASP A 902 -34.36 -30.20 12.05
C ASP A 902 -35.09 -28.87 12.30
N GLU A 903 -36.43 -28.93 12.11
CA GLU A 903 -37.34 -27.94 12.63
C GLU A 903 -37.27 -27.91 14.15
N ASN A 904 -36.71 -26.80 14.70
CA ASN A 904 -37.19 -26.22 16.00
C ASN A 904 -36.69 -24.79 16.16
#